data_ed09d9f5fc660eb471e5e83a15399408
#
_entry.id   ed09d9f5fc660eb471e5e83a15399408
#
_cell.length_a   1.000
_cell.length_b   1.000
_cell.length_c   1.000
_cell.angle_alpha   90.00
_cell.angle_beta   90.00
_cell.angle_gamma   90.00
#
_symmetry.space_group_name_H-M   'P 1'
#
loop_
_entity.id
_entity.type
_entity.pdbx_description
1 polymer ?
#
loop_
_entity_poly.entity_id
_entity_poly.type
_entity_poly.pdbx_seq_one_letter_code
_entity_poly.pdbx_strand_id
1 'polypeptide(L)'
;MKSGKCLLMLLMILFSPMAFAQQSGVNVTGSVVEQGSDTPIEQATVRLLNVKDSAMVRGVVSARNGSFTLKNVKKGSYLLHITFIGYDPLYQPLQITGKKNPVNVGKLELSDGAIELGEAVVIGKAPEVTVRNDTVEYNADSYKVTEGSVLEDLLKKMPGVEVDSEGKITVNGKEVKKVMVDGKEFFSDDPKVASKNLPAKMIDKLQVLDKKSDMAQMTGFDDGEEETVINLTVKPGMKQGWFGNAYGGYGSKDRYEGNAMVNRFVNNDQITFMGGANNTNNMGFSDLASTMFSGMGGGGGRRGGFGAGSGITSSGNAGLNFSKEFKPDKLTLGGNTRYSHSDNDARSKSDRQNILPGDSSSYDNSEAMSRTKSDNFGVDFRLEWKPDTMTQLIFRPSFSLSHSMNDNFSDATTLDNERDTVNTNKSNNYSESNGYNLNASIDFSRKLNNKGRVFSATLSGGNSDSYSDGMNRSDIVYFNQTDALKNSIIDQRSRYDNKGFNYRAYVSWVEPIGHNNFIQATYSISQRKQEALKNVYNQDADGIYNVLDSAYSQSYRNNFISQRASLSFKSQRAKFNYTIGLNLDPSYSSSENFVGDTTLSKITRKVVNLSPMAQFNYMFDKRTNLRIMYNGRTSQPSMTQLQPVADISDPTNITIGNPDLNPRYTNNVFIRFQQFTPEKQRAFMIMANGSYIINDIVSYTSYNQETGVKTTTYKNVNGNYSGNVRMMLNTPLKNKKFSINSMTMASFANSNGYINEEKNTNRNLILSERGGIDFRSSYLDLGVNGNIRYNATSNSLQKENNQNTFNYGAGGYTTIYLPLDFKIESDVNWSTNSGYGDGFKQNEVLWNASASKSFLKSNQGTLRFKIYDILQQRSNISRSVTASYIQDSEYNTLGSYFMVHFIYRFSIFKGGASASDVKTPGRSGRGRGPMGPPPGHRF
;
A
#
# COMPACT_ATOMS: atom_id res chain seq x y z
N MET A 1 -35.38 -30.86 27.67
CA MET A 1 -35.46 -31.35 26.30
C MET A 1 -36.75 -30.88 25.60
N LYS A 2 -37.01 -29.57 25.44
CA LYS A 2 -38.18 -29.05 24.71
C LYS A 2 -37.91 -27.77 23.89
N SER A 3 -36.66 -27.39 23.68
CA SER A 3 -36.28 -26.18 22.93
C SER A 3 -35.60 -26.41 21.56
N GLY A 4 -35.37 -27.67 21.18
CA GLY A 4 -34.66 -28.02 19.94
C GLY A 4 -35.54 -28.21 18.69
N LYS A 5 -36.87 -28.27 18.85
CA LYS A 5 -37.78 -28.57 17.73
C LYS A 5 -38.36 -27.34 17.04
N CYS A 6 -38.34 -26.16 17.66
CA CYS A 6 -38.77 -24.89 17.02
C CYS A 6 -37.74 -24.28 16.08
N LEU A 7 -36.46 -24.54 16.30
CA LEU A 7 -35.40 -24.00 15.43
C LEU A 7 -35.28 -24.73 14.08
N LEU A 8 -35.63 -26.03 14.07
CA LEU A 8 -35.61 -26.82 12.83
C LEU A 8 -36.84 -26.54 11.93
N MET A 9 -37.96 -26.11 12.49
CA MET A 9 -39.17 -25.74 11.73
C MET A 9 -39.06 -24.33 11.12
N LEU A 10 -38.32 -23.45 11.74
CA LEU A 10 -38.03 -22.10 11.18
C LEU A 10 -37.06 -22.14 10.02
N LEU A 11 -36.18 -23.14 9.95
CA LEU A 11 -35.22 -23.33 8.84
C LEU A 11 -35.85 -23.97 7.59
N MET A 12 -36.99 -24.66 7.72
CA MET A 12 -37.67 -25.28 6.57
C MET A 12 -38.66 -24.38 5.84
N ILE A 13 -39.02 -23.22 6.36
CA ILE A 13 -39.95 -22.28 5.71
C ILE A 13 -39.24 -21.30 4.74
N LEU A 14 -37.92 -21.30 4.70
CA LEU A 14 -37.12 -20.38 3.86
C LEU A 14 -36.70 -20.96 2.49
N PHE A 15 -37.15 -22.16 2.13
CA PHE A 15 -36.82 -22.75 0.82
C PHE A 15 -38.08 -23.03 0.01
N SER A 16 -38.66 -21.99 -0.57
CA SER A 16 -39.58 -22.15 -1.71
C SER A 16 -38.89 -21.64 -2.95
N PRO A 17 -38.71 -22.46 -4.00
CA PRO A 17 -38.13 -21.98 -5.25
C PRO A 17 -39.20 -21.21 -6.02
N MET A 18 -39.04 -19.88 -6.14
CA MET A 18 -39.78 -19.11 -7.15
C MET A 18 -39.20 -19.43 -8.54
N ALA A 19 -39.97 -20.13 -9.34
CA ALA A 19 -39.70 -20.31 -10.76
C ALA A 19 -39.93 -18.98 -11.49
N PHE A 20 -38.86 -18.34 -11.93
CA PHE A 20 -38.94 -17.23 -12.88
C PHE A 20 -39.00 -17.78 -14.29
N ALA A 21 -40.10 -17.51 -14.99
CA ALA A 21 -40.21 -17.74 -16.41
C ALA A 21 -39.21 -16.84 -17.15
N GLN A 22 -38.23 -17.46 -17.80
CA GLN A 22 -37.24 -16.79 -18.62
C GLN A 22 -37.90 -16.37 -19.95
N GLN A 23 -38.25 -15.11 -20.09
CA GLN A 23 -38.64 -14.55 -21.38
C GLN A 23 -37.42 -14.50 -22.30
N SER A 24 -37.38 -15.35 -23.31
CA SER A 24 -36.31 -15.40 -24.31
C SER A 24 -36.32 -14.12 -25.16
N GLY A 25 -35.22 -13.32 -25.06
CA GLY A 25 -35.02 -12.18 -25.96
C GLY A 25 -34.49 -12.60 -27.32
N VAL A 26 -34.63 -11.73 -28.31
CA VAL A 26 -34.21 -11.91 -29.69
C VAL A 26 -32.86 -11.23 -29.90
N ASN A 27 -31.98 -11.79 -30.73
CA ASN A 27 -30.73 -11.15 -31.13
C ASN A 27 -30.98 -10.27 -32.36
N VAL A 28 -30.37 -9.06 -32.37
CA VAL A 28 -30.38 -8.14 -33.52
C VAL A 28 -28.98 -8.08 -34.09
N THR A 29 -28.83 -8.39 -35.34
CA THR A 29 -27.54 -8.43 -36.08
C THR A 29 -27.55 -7.49 -37.28
N GLY A 30 -26.39 -6.96 -37.66
CA GLY A 30 -26.22 -6.11 -38.82
C GLY A 30 -24.75 -5.77 -39.05
N SER A 31 -24.47 -4.96 -40.06
CA SER A 31 -23.12 -4.41 -40.30
C SER A 31 -23.19 -2.92 -40.58
N VAL A 32 -22.15 -2.19 -40.12
CA VAL A 32 -22.00 -0.74 -40.32
C VAL A 32 -20.90 -0.52 -41.35
N VAL A 33 -21.21 0.24 -42.41
CA VAL A 33 -20.29 0.56 -43.47
C VAL A 33 -20.33 2.04 -43.83
N GLU A 34 -19.37 2.50 -44.55
CA GLU A 34 -19.31 3.85 -45.12
C GLU A 34 -20.19 3.95 -46.37
N GLN A 35 -20.97 4.97 -46.51
CA GLN A 35 -21.85 5.20 -47.65
C GLN A 35 -21.03 5.40 -48.91
N GLY A 36 -21.33 4.58 -49.96
CA GLY A 36 -20.67 4.71 -51.26
C GLY A 36 -19.36 3.93 -51.41
N SER A 37 -18.68 3.52 -50.34
CA SER A 37 -17.42 2.74 -50.46
C SER A 37 -17.54 1.29 -49.96
N ASP A 38 -18.63 0.96 -49.25
CA ASP A 38 -18.83 -0.34 -48.60
C ASP A 38 -17.72 -0.72 -47.57
N THR A 39 -16.86 0.22 -47.22
CA THR A 39 -15.79 -0.02 -46.26
C THR A 39 -16.35 -0.26 -44.86
N PRO A 40 -16.00 -1.38 -44.19
CA PRO A 40 -16.51 -1.65 -42.82
C PRO A 40 -16.02 -0.62 -41.83
N ILE A 41 -16.94 -0.08 -41.05
CA ILE A 41 -16.60 0.84 -39.96
C ILE A 41 -16.43 0.04 -38.66
N GLU A 42 -15.17 -0.09 -38.22
CA GLU A 42 -14.82 -0.71 -36.95
C GLU A 42 -15.08 0.25 -35.76
N GLN A 43 -15.59 -0.27 -34.66
CA GLN A 43 -15.87 0.49 -33.42
C GLN A 43 -16.97 1.57 -33.55
N ALA A 44 -17.83 1.51 -34.55
CA ALA A 44 -19.04 2.32 -34.57
C ALA A 44 -19.93 1.95 -33.39
N THR A 45 -20.44 2.96 -32.69
CA THR A 45 -21.30 2.74 -31.54
C THR A 45 -22.72 2.50 -32.01
N VAL A 46 -23.25 1.30 -31.78
CA VAL A 46 -24.61 0.88 -32.11
C VAL A 46 -25.44 0.81 -30.84
N ARG A 47 -26.50 1.65 -30.74
CA ARG A 47 -27.40 1.74 -29.60
C ARG A 47 -28.81 1.43 -30.00
N LEU A 48 -29.49 0.69 -29.16
CA LEU A 48 -30.93 0.47 -29.26
C LEU A 48 -31.65 1.34 -28.23
N LEU A 49 -32.44 2.29 -28.70
CA LEU A 49 -33.14 3.25 -27.88
C LEU A 49 -34.64 2.91 -27.84
N ASN A 50 -35.30 3.19 -26.73
CA ASN A 50 -36.74 3.13 -26.61
C ASN A 50 -37.36 4.33 -27.33
N VAL A 51 -38.38 4.11 -28.15
CA VAL A 51 -39.02 5.16 -28.96
C VAL A 51 -39.72 6.23 -28.07
N LYS A 52 -40.17 5.89 -26.86
CA LYS A 52 -40.96 6.79 -26.02
C LYS A 52 -40.12 7.84 -25.25
N ASP A 53 -38.92 7.47 -24.82
CA ASP A 53 -38.09 8.27 -23.91
C ASP A 53 -36.62 8.36 -24.35
N SER A 54 -36.30 7.79 -25.51
CA SER A 54 -34.94 7.69 -26.05
C SER A 54 -33.91 7.05 -25.06
N ALA A 55 -34.39 6.34 -24.03
CA ALA A 55 -33.55 5.65 -23.08
C ALA A 55 -32.83 4.47 -23.77
N MET A 56 -31.55 4.30 -23.48
CA MET A 56 -30.76 3.22 -24.08
C MET A 56 -31.15 1.87 -23.47
N VAL A 57 -31.62 0.96 -24.30
CA VAL A 57 -32.02 -0.40 -23.93
C VAL A 57 -30.84 -1.37 -24.03
N ARG A 58 -30.06 -1.26 -25.10
CA ARG A 58 -28.85 -2.06 -25.39
C ARG A 58 -27.85 -1.23 -26.20
N GLY A 59 -26.56 -1.59 -26.09
CA GLY A 59 -25.52 -1.01 -26.93
C GLY A 59 -24.38 -1.99 -27.16
N VAL A 60 -23.73 -1.87 -28.31
CA VAL A 60 -22.58 -2.65 -28.72
C VAL A 60 -21.73 -1.77 -29.66
N VAL A 61 -20.47 -2.13 -29.87
CA VAL A 61 -19.64 -1.55 -30.93
C VAL A 61 -19.50 -2.55 -32.10
N SER A 62 -19.34 -2.03 -33.29
CA SER A 62 -19.08 -2.86 -34.48
C SER A 62 -17.69 -3.49 -34.41
N ALA A 63 -17.58 -4.72 -34.86
CA ALA A 63 -16.34 -5.45 -35.00
C ALA A 63 -15.49 -4.93 -36.18
N ARG A 64 -14.29 -5.45 -36.35
CA ARG A 64 -13.34 -5.06 -37.42
C ARG A 64 -13.92 -5.20 -38.85
N ASN A 65 -14.84 -6.11 -39.07
CA ASN A 65 -15.56 -6.30 -40.34
C ASN A 65 -16.88 -5.51 -40.37
N GLY A 66 -17.08 -4.54 -39.49
CA GLY A 66 -18.28 -3.74 -39.37
C GLY A 66 -19.47 -4.43 -38.69
N SER A 67 -19.44 -5.74 -38.47
CA SER A 67 -20.59 -6.48 -37.93
C SER A 67 -20.87 -6.16 -36.45
N PHE A 68 -22.14 -6.25 -36.05
CA PHE A 68 -22.56 -6.10 -34.63
C PHE A 68 -23.68 -7.09 -34.29
N THR A 69 -23.82 -7.37 -32.97
CA THR A 69 -24.88 -8.22 -32.43
C THR A 69 -25.38 -7.67 -31.10
N LEU A 70 -26.62 -7.20 -31.05
CA LEU A 70 -27.31 -6.85 -29.82
C LEU A 70 -28.06 -8.07 -29.29
N LYS A 71 -27.66 -8.63 -28.18
CA LYS A 71 -28.21 -9.87 -27.62
C LYS A 71 -29.38 -9.60 -26.68
N ASN A 72 -30.32 -10.53 -26.62
CA ASN A 72 -31.41 -10.55 -25.64
C ASN A 72 -32.30 -9.30 -25.65
N VAL A 73 -32.76 -8.87 -26.80
CA VAL A 73 -33.67 -7.74 -26.96
C VAL A 73 -35.10 -8.24 -26.83
N LYS A 74 -35.92 -7.59 -26.00
CA LYS A 74 -37.34 -7.92 -25.82
C LYS A 74 -38.17 -7.48 -27.02
N LYS A 75 -39.37 -8.05 -27.21
CA LYS A 75 -40.36 -7.58 -28.20
C LYS A 75 -40.73 -6.12 -27.92
N GLY A 76 -40.81 -5.32 -28.96
CA GLY A 76 -41.10 -3.90 -28.85
C GLY A 76 -40.69 -3.09 -30.06
N SER A 77 -41.04 -1.81 -30.05
CA SER A 77 -40.60 -0.83 -31.06
C SER A 77 -39.39 -0.07 -30.51
N TYR A 78 -38.37 0.05 -31.26
CA TYR A 78 -37.08 0.63 -30.89
C TYR A 78 -36.56 1.56 -31.99
N LEU A 79 -35.61 2.42 -31.60
CA LEU A 79 -34.85 3.22 -32.53
C LEU A 79 -33.36 2.76 -32.47
N LEU A 80 -32.84 2.25 -33.57
CA LEU A 80 -31.44 1.90 -33.69
C LEU A 80 -30.68 3.18 -34.00
N HIS A 81 -29.72 3.53 -33.16
CA HIS A 81 -28.91 4.74 -33.27
C HIS A 81 -27.44 4.34 -33.41
N ILE A 82 -26.85 4.72 -34.54
CA ILE A 82 -25.45 4.42 -34.83
C ILE A 82 -24.67 5.69 -34.99
N THR A 83 -23.50 5.73 -34.35
CA THR A 83 -22.61 6.90 -34.38
C THR A 83 -21.16 6.45 -34.56
N PHE A 84 -20.42 7.20 -35.38
CA PHE A 84 -18.98 7.10 -35.50
C PHE A 84 -18.39 8.51 -35.74
N ILE A 85 -17.12 8.69 -35.35
CA ILE A 85 -16.48 10.02 -35.46
C ILE A 85 -16.26 10.35 -36.92
N GLY A 86 -16.71 11.56 -37.34
CA GLY A 86 -16.60 12.03 -38.72
C GLY A 86 -17.77 11.63 -39.61
N TYR A 87 -18.80 10.96 -39.05
CA TYR A 87 -19.97 10.53 -39.80
C TYR A 87 -21.26 11.07 -39.15
N ASP A 88 -22.29 11.31 -39.97
CA ASP A 88 -23.61 11.67 -39.51
C ASP A 88 -24.24 10.51 -38.71
N PRO A 89 -24.92 10.82 -37.58
CA PRO A 89 -25.63 9.82 -36.82
C PRO A 89 -26.79 9.18 -37.60
N LEU A 90 -26.81 7.87 -37.71
CA LEU A 90 -27.88 7.13 -38.35
C LEU A 90 -28.95 6.74 -37.32
N TYR A 91 -30.20 7.05 -37.62
CA TYR A 91 -31.38 6.63 -36.84
C TYR A 91 -32.28 5.74 -37.69
N GLN A 92 -32.47 4.50 -37.25
CA GLN A 92 -33.34 3.56 -37.98
C GLN A 92 -34.39 2.95 -37.06
N PRO A 93 -35.71 3.14 -37.34
CA PRO A 93 -36.76 2.46 -36.59
C PRO A 93 -36.67 0.94 -36.74
N LEU A 94 -36.82 0.23 -35.61
CA LEU A 94 -36.77 -1.23 -35.57
C LEU A 94 -37.91 -1.80 -34.75
N GLN A 95 -38.66 -2.69 -35.34
CA GLN A 95 -39.75 -3.39 -34.68
C GLN A 95 -39.44 -4.88 -34.50
N ILE A 96 -39.38 -5.29 -33.24
CA ILE A 96 -39.07 -6.66 -32.86
C ILE A 96 -40.37 -7.40 -32.50
N THR A 97 -40.82 -8.25 -33.37
CA THR A 97 -42.07 -9.01 -33.19
C THR A 97 -41.84 -10.38 -32.54
N GLY A 98 -40.61 -10.84 -32.49
CA GLY A 98 -40.23 -12.13 -31.92
C GLY A 98 -40.45 -13.35 -32.84
N LYS A 99 -40.89 -13.13 -34.09
CA LYS A 99 -41.11 -14.18 -35.06
C LYS A 99 -39.82 -14.68 -35.73
N LYS A 100 -38.78 -13.88 -35.71
CA LYS A 100 -37.43 -14.21 -36.27
C LYS A 100 -36.38 -14.01 -35.18
N ASN A 101 -35.39 -14.91 -35.09
CA ASN A 101 -34.23 -14.80 -34.23
C ASN A 101 -33.04 -15.48 -34.94
N PRO A 102 -31.98 -14.72 -35.33
CA PRO A 102 -31.78 -13.28 -35.15
C PRO A 102 -32.63 -12.41 -36.09
N VAL A 103 -32.91 -11.18 -35.67
CA VAL A 103 -33.39 -10.13 -36.56
C VAL A 103 -32.19 -9.47 -37.22
N ASN A 104 -32.04 -9.65 -38.51
CA ASN A 104 -30.97 -9.01 -39.27
C ASN A 104 -31.48 -7.68 -39.84
N VAL A 105 -30.83 -6.57 -39.44
CA VAL A 105 -31.12 -5.21 -39.92
C VAL A 105 -30.37 -4.85 -41.19
N GLY A 106 -29.53 -5.79 -41.72
CA GLY A 106 -28.79 -5.58 -42.97
C GLY A 106 -27.56 -4.70 -42.78
N LYS A 107 -27.21 -4.07 -43.90
CA LYS A 107 -26.11 -3.14 -44.03
C LYS A 107 -26.60 -1.74 -43.69
N LEU A 108 -25.90 -1.07 -42.81
CA LEU A 108 -26.24 0.25 -42.31
C LEU A 108 -25.12 1.23 -42.68
N GLU A 109 -25.46 2.14 -43.57
CA GLU A 109 -24.51 3.06 -44.21
C GLU A 109 -24.44 4.37 -43.45
N LEU A 110 -23.25 4.77 -43.06
CA LEU A 110 -23.01 6.10 -42.45
C LEU A 110 -22.45 7.06 -43.51
N SER A 111 -23.07 8.21 -43.66
CA SER A 111 -22.63 9.29 -44.54
C SER A 111 -21.56 10.15 -43.86
N ASP A 112 -20.62 10.64 -44.66
CA ASP A 112 -19.59 11.60 -44.20
C ASP A 112 -20.24 12.92 -43.73
N GLY A 113 -20.05 13.29 -42.49
CA GLY A 113 -20.74 14.42 -41.87
C GLY A 113 -20.01 15.75 -42.09
N ALA A 114 -20.51 16.60 -42.98
CA ALA A 114 -20.12 18.02 -43.01
C ALA A 114 -20.62 18.73 -41.74
N ILE A 115 -19.75 19.49 -41.08
CA ILE A 115 -20.08 20.19 -39.83
C ILE A 115 -20.95 21.40 -40.14
N GLU A 116 -22.28 21.26 -39.93
CA GLU A 116 -23.17 22.42 -39.82
C GLU A 116 -23.26 22.89 -38.36
N LEU A 117 -22.92 24.17 -38.14
CA LEU A 117 -23.02 24.84 -36.83
C LEU A 117 -24.43 25.42 -36.68
N GLY A 118 -25.18 24.86 -35.74
CA GLY A 118 -26.37 25.52 -35.21
C GLY A 118 -27.57 24.65 -34.88
N GLU A 119 -27.59 24.10 -33.68
CA GLU A 119 -28.84 23.85 -32.93
C GLU A 119 -28.57 23.76 -31.42
N ALA A 120 -29.53 24.29 -30.63
CA ALA A 120 -29.43 24.30 -29.18
C ALA A 120 -29.67 22.87 -28.66
N VAL A 121 -28.62 22.20 -28.23
CA VAL A 121 -28.68 20.88 -27.63
C VAL A 121 -28.82 20.98 -26.10
N VAL A 122 -29.92 20.41 -25.57
CA VAL A 122 -30.07 20.19 -24.12
C VAL A 122 -29.04 19.18 -23.69
N ILE A 123 -27.95 19.63 -23.09
CA ILE A 123 -26.85 18.79 -22.58
C ILE A 123 -27.29 18.19 -21.26
N GLY A 124 -27.64 16.92 -21.24
CA GLY A 124 -27.70 16.15 -20.00
C GLY A 124 -26.29 16.13 -19.38
N LYS A 125 -26.09 16.77 -18.22
CA LYS A 125 -24.82 16.66 -17.49
C LYS A 125 -24.57 15.19 -17.15
N ALA A 126 -23.48 14.62 -17.64
CA ALA A 126 -23.03 13.32 -17.17
C ALA A 126 -22.89 13.35 -15.64
N PRO A 127 -23.34 12.32 -14.93
CA PRO A 127 -23.24 12.31 -13.47
C PRO A 127 -21.77 12.41 -13.05
N GLU A 128 -21.50 13.22 -12.05
CA GLU A 128 -20.15 13.44 -11.51
C GLU A 128 -19.51 12.15 -11.02
N VAL A 129 -20.34 11.27 -10.43
CA VAL A 129 -19.91 9.97 -9.90
C VAL A 129 -20.91 8.91 -10.32
N THR A 130 -20.41 7.81 -10.88
CA THR A 130 -21.20 6.62 -11.18
C THR A 130 -20.62 5.40 -10.49
N VAL A 131 -21.46 4.49 -10.03
CA VAL A 131 -21.02 3.22 -9.47
C VAL A 131 -21.49 2.10 -10.37
N ARG A 132 -20.54 1.30 -10.87
CA ARG A 132 -20.80 0.14 -11.71
C ARG A 132 -20.16 -1.08 -11.08
N ASN A 133 -20.96 -2.02 -10.63
CA ASN A 133 -20.50 -3.19 -9.89
C ASN A 133 -19.63 -2.77 -8.69
N ASP A 134 -18.35 -3.17 -8.64
CA ASP A 134 -17.40 -2.87 -7.58
C ASP A 134 -16.54 -1.62 -7.87
N THR A 135 -16.82 -0.90 -8.96
CA THR A 135 -16.03 0.25 -9.43
C THR A 135 -16.78 1.55 -9.19
N VAL A 136 -16.14 2.49 -8.49
CA VAL A 136 -16.58 3.89 -8.39
C VAL A 136 -15.89 4.67 -9.49
N GLU A 137 -16.66 5.23 -10.42
CA GLU A 137 -16.15 5.99 -11.56
C GLU A 137 -16.48 7.47 -11.37
N TYR A 138 -15.48 8.31 -11.39
CA TYR A 138 -15.56 9.77 -11.37
C TYR A 138 -15.34 10.32 -12.78
N ASN A 139 -16.19 11.24 -13.22
CA ASN A 139 -15.99 11.97 -14.46
C ASN A 139 -15.03 13.15 -14.20
N ALA A 140 -13.83 13.11 -14.76
CA ALA A 140 -12.79 14.12 -14.50
C ALA A 140 -13.23 15.54 -14.92
N ASP A 141 -13.99 15.67 -16.00
CA ASP A 141 -14.48 16.96 -16.50
C ASP A 141 -15.51 17.64 -15.59
N SER A 142 -16.10 16.89 -14.65
CA SER A 142 -17.04 17.46 -13.66
C SER A 142 -16.32 18.27 -12.58
N TYR A 143 -15.01 18.09 -12.43
CA TYR A 143 -14.19 18.72 -11.40
C TYR A 143 -13.23 19.73 -12.02
N LYS A 144 -13.50 21.02 -11.80
CA LYS A 144 -12.68 22.09 -12.35
C LYS A 144 -11.34 22.17 -11.62
N VAL A 145 -10.26 22.07 -12.37
CA VAL A 145 -8.88 22.33 -11.93
C VAL A 145 -8.28 23.46 -12.75
N THR A 146 -7.29 24.13 -12.20
CA THR A 146 -6.56 25.18 -12.91
C THR A 146 -5.75 24.61 -14.08
N GLU A 147 -5.48 25.41 -15.06
CA GLU A 147 -4.63 25.01 -16.18
C GLU A 147 -3.23 24.62 -15.68
N GLY A 148 -2.66 23.52 -16.18
CA GLY A 148 -1.39 22.99 -15.68
C GLY A 148 -1.48 22.15 -14.40
N SER A 149 -2.69 21.90 -13.85
CA SER A 149 -2.88 21.03 -12.69
C SER A 149 -2.50 19.59 -12.99
N VAL A 150 -2.03 18.90 -11.96
CA VAL A 150 -1.73 17.46 -11.97
C VAL A 150 -2.91 16.63 -11.42
N LEU A 151 -2.83 15.32 -11.55
CA LEU A 151 -3.85 14.39 -11.04
C LEU A 151 -4.15 14.62 -9.55
N GLU A 152 -3.16 14.96 -8.74
CA GLU A 152 -3.35 15.24 -7.31
C GLU A 152 -4.34 16.38 -7.07
N ASP A 153 -4.24 17.47 -7.84
CA ASP A 153 -5.16 18.60 -7.74
C ASP A 153 -6.60 18.20 -8.12
N LEU A 154 -6.73 17.28 -9.06
CA LEU A 154 -8.01 16.71 -9.46
C LEU A 154 -8.57 15.78 -8.37
N LEU A 155 -7.74 14.90 -7.82
CA LEU A 155 -8.11 13.98 -6.74
C LEU A 155 -8.62 14.72 -5.50
N LYS A 156 -7.94 15.79 -5.10
CA LYS A 156 -8.34 16.64 -3.96
C LYS A 156 -9.73 17.27 -4.11
N LYS A 157 -10.26 17.34 -5.34
CA LYS A 157 -11.61 17.89 -5.61
C LYS A 157 -12.69 16.81 -5.71
N MET A 158 -12.33 15.55 -5.72
CA MET A 158 -13.26 14.44 -5.84
C MET A 158 -13.85 14.04 -4.47
N PRO A 159 -15.16 13.82 -4.37
CA PRO A 159 -15.79 13.44 -3.12
C PRO A 159 -15.33 12.03 -2.69
N GLY A 160 -15.02 11.85 -1.40
CA GLY A 160 -14.54 10.59 -0.84
C GLY A 160 -13.09 10.30 -1.13
N VAL A 161 -12.37 11.20 -1.81
CA VAL A 161 -10.93 11.11 -2.04
C VAL A 161 -10.20 12.08 -1.11
N GLU A 162 -9.25 11.56 -0.38
CA GLU A 162 -8.35 12.32 0.50
C GLU A 162 -6.92 12.13 -0.01
N VAL A 163 -6.20 13.24 -0.08
CA VAL A 163 -4.76 13.24 -0.35
C VAL A 163 -4.12 14.02 0.77
N ASP A 164 -3.33 13.33 1.60
CA ASP A 164 -2.67 13.96 2.73
C ASP A 164 -1.49 14.86 2.29
N SER A 165 -0.85 15.51 3.26
CA SER A 165 0.29 16.39 3.02
C SER A 165 1.49 15.66 2.42
N GLU A 166 1.59 14.35 2.61
CA GLU A 166 2.63 13.49 2.07
C GLU A 166 2.31 12.96 0.68
N GLY A 167 1.08 13.21 0.17
CA GLY A 167 0.59 12.75 -1.12
C GLY A 167 0.04 11.32 -1.11
N LYS A 168 -0.20 10.72 0.07
CA LYS A 168 -0.88 9.45 0.19
C LYS A 168 -2.34 9.60 -0.17
N ILE A 169 -2.80 8.75 -1.07
CA ILE A 169 -4.18 8.79 -1.57
C ILE A 169 -5.02 7.77 -0.82
N THR A 170 -6.14 8.24 -0.31
CA THR A 170 -7.16 7.39 0.32
C THR A 170 -8.49 7.64 -0.38
N VAL A 171 -9.17 6.60 -0.85
CA VAL A 171 -10.49 6.71 -1.45
C VAL A 171 -11.50 5.91 -0.64
N ASN A 172 -12.54 6.60 -0.19
CA ASN A 172 -13.57 6.02 0.69
C ASN A 172 -12.96 5.28 1.89
N GLY A 173 -11.86 5.85 2.45
CA GLY A 173 -11.15 5.29 3.59
C GLY A 173 -10.20 4.13 3.29
N LYS A 174 -10.08 3.71 2.03
CA LYS A 174 -9.10 2.71 1.60
C LYS A 174 -7.88 3.38 1.00
N GLU A 175 -6.72 2.96 1.44
CA GLU A 175 -5.46 3.40 0.84
C GLU A 175 -5.33 2.85 -0.58
N VAL A 176 -5.09 3.73 -1.53
CA VAL A 176 -4.77 3.36 -2.91
C VAL A 176 -3.36 2.81 -2.96
N LYS A 177 -3.21 1.60 -3.47
CA LYS A 177 -1.91 0.92 -3.56
C LYS A 177 -1.24 1.12 -4.91
N LYS A 178 -2.04 1.29 -5.98
CA LYS A 178 -1.53 1.41 -7.36
C LYS A 178 -2.37 2.37 -8.17
N VAL A 179 -1.73 3.04 -9.10
CA VAL A 179 -2.41 3.78 -10.17
C VAL A 179 -2.16 3.09 -11.49
N MET A 180 -3.22 2.88 -12.23
CA MET A 180 -3.21 2.31 -13.57
C MET A 180 -3.61 3.38 -14.59
N VAL A 181 -3.06 3.30 -15.78
CA VAL A 181 -3.45 4.15 -16.92
C VAL A 181 -3.92 3.24 -18.04
N ASP A 182 -5.19 3.39 -18.45
CA ASP A 182 -5.86 2.51 -19.42
C ASP A 182 -5.69 1.01 -19.08
N GLY A 183 -5.79 0.64 -17.79
CA GLY A 183 -5.70 -0.73 -17.31
C GLY A 183 -4.28 -1.28 -17.14
N LYS A 184 -3.24 -0.49 -17.40
CA LYS A 184 -1.83 -0.88 -17.21
C LYS A 184 -1.24 -0.19 -15.98
N GLU A 185 -0.43 -0.90 -15.22
CA GLU A 185 0.24 -0.35 -14.04
C GLU A 185 1.19 0.77 -14.46
N PHE A 186 1.02 1.94 -13.82
CA PHE A 186 1.87 3.09 -14.02
C PHE A 186 2.81 3.23 -12.82
N PHE A 187 4.10 3.02 -13.02
CA PHE A 187 5.12 3.00 -11.97
C PHE A 187 4.76 2.11 -10.78
N SER A 188 4.63 0.84 -11.01
CA SER A 188 4.37 -0.24 -10.06
C SER A 188 3.57 0.16 -8.79
N ASP A 189 4.17 0.40 -7.65
CA ASP A 189 3.45 0.38 -6.38
C ASP A 189 3.33 1.76 -5.68
N ASP A 190 3.67 2.88 -6.34
CA ASP A 190 3.51 4.20 -5.74
C ASP A 190 2.52 5.10 -6.47
N PRO A 191 1.32 5.27 -5.91
CA PRO A 191 0.30 6.18 -6.42
C PRO A 191 0.74 7.65 -6.52
N LYS A 192 1.71 8.08 -5.70
CA LYS A 192 2.20 9.46 -5.64
C LYS A 192 2.87 9.88 -6.94
N VAL A 193 3.56 8.94 -7.60
CA VAL A 193 4.20 9.23 -8.90
C VAL A 193 3.17 9.61 -9.93
N ALA A 194 2.08 8.86 -10.03
CA ALA A 194 1.00 9.18 -10.95
C ALA A 194 0.32 10.50 -10.53
N SER A 195 -0.04 10.65 -9.25
CA SER A 195 -0.82 11.79 -8.78
C SER A 195 -0.08 13.13 -8.94
N LYS A 196 1.21 13.14 -8.68
CA LYS A 196 2.02 14.39 -8.74
C LYS A 196 2.50 14.76 -10.14
N ASN A 197 2.45 13.82 -11.10
CA ASN A 197 3.10 14.01 -12.39
C ASN A 197 2.16 13.90 -13.60
N LEU A 198 1.05 13.16 -13.50
CA LEU A 198 0.13 13.05 -14.62
C LEU A 198 -0.71 14.34 -14.76
N PRO A 199 -0.77 14.95 -15.97
CA PRO A 199 -1.60 16.13 -16.18
C PRO A 199 -3.09 15.81 -15.99
N ALA A 200 -3.78 16.58 -15.15
CA ALA A 200 -5.21 16.37 -14.89
C ALA A 200 -6.06 16.44 -16.18
N LYS A 201 -5.67 17.27 -17.12
CA LYS A 201 -6.37 17.47 -18.40
C LYS A 201 -6.40 16.23 -19.31
N MET A 202 -5.42 15.31 -19.20
CA MET A 202 -5.41 14.09 -20.01
C MET A 202 -6.42 13.05 -19.53
N ILE A 203 -6.95 13.20 -18.35
CA ILE A 203 -7.80 12.20 -17.71
C ILE A 203 -9.25 12.42 -18.14
N ASP A 204 -9.88 11.37 -18.68
CA ASP A 204 -11.30 11.31 -19.01
C ASP A 204 -12.09 10.88 -17.79
N LYS A 205 -11.69 9.74 -17.19
CA LYS A 205 -12.35 9.17 -16.01
C LYS A 205 -11.33 8.59 -15.04
N LEU A 206 -11.73 8.61 -13.79
CA LEU A 206 -11.01 7.96 -12.71
C LEU A 206 -11.89 6.86 -12.14
N GLN A 207 -11.42 5.62 -12.20
CA GLN A 207 -12.11 4.44 -11.73
C GLN A 207 -11.40 3.90 -10.49
N VAL A 208 -12.12 3.78 -9.39
CA VAL A 208 -11.61 3.18 -8.15
C VAL A 208 -12.20 1.79 -8.03
N LEU A 209 -11.35 0.79 -7.93
CA LEU A 209 -11.75 -0.60 -7.85
C LEU A 209 -10.83 -1.40 -6.92
N ASP A 210 -11.36 -2.45 -6.33
CA ASP A 210 -10.56 -3.43 -5.61
C ASP A 210 -10.08 -4.50 -6.61
N LYS A 211 -8.82 -4.42 -7.00
CA LYS A 211 -8.19 -5.37 -7.91
C LYS A 211 -7.77 -6.63 -7.15
N LYS A 212 -8.29 -7.75 -7.55
CA LYS A 212 -7.87 -9.06 -7.04
C LYS A 212 -6.47 -9.41 -7.56
N SER A 213 -5.76 -10.28 -6.85
CA SER A 213 -4.50 -10.85 -7.35
C SER A 213 -4.70 -11.51 -8.73
N ASP A 214 -3.65 -11.63 -9.52
CA ASP A 214 -3.72 -12.28 -10.83
C ASP A 214 -4.25 -13.73 -10.70
N MET A 215 -3.86 -14.42 -9.63
CA MET A 215 -4.33 -15.79 -9.33
C MET A 215 -5.82 -15.80 -8.96
N ALA A 216 -6.28 -14.90 -8.10
CA ALA A 216 -7.68 -14.82 -7.70
C ALA A 216 -8.60 -14.39 -8.87
N GLN A 217 -8.10 -13.59 -9.81
CA GLN A 217 -8.83 -13.25 -11.04
C GLN A 217 -9.05 -14.48 -11.94
N MET A 218 -8.07 -15.36 -12.04
CA MET A 218 -8.15 -16.54 -12.88
C MET A 218 -8.93 -17.69 -12.24
N THR A 219 -8.70 -17.93 -10.95
CA THR A 219 -9.34 -19.04 -10.22
C THR A 219 -10.74 -18.71 -9.74
N GLY A 220 -11.04 -17.42 -9.60
CA GLY A 220 -12.27 -16.95 -8.96
C GLY A 220 -12.29 -17.14 -7.43
N PHE A 221 -11.26 -17.74 -6.85
CA PHE A 221 -11.08 -17.82 -5.39
C PHE A 221 -10.30 -16.60 -4.91
N ASP A 222 -10.82 -15.97 -3.89
CA ASP A 222 -10.21 -14.82 -3.24
C ASP A 222 -9.12 -15.32 -2.29
N ASP A 223 -7.88 -14.89 -2.51
CA ASP A 223 -6.71 -15.20 -1.68
C ASP A 223 -6.48 -14.17 -0.57
N GLY A 224 -7.34 -13.14 -0.50
CA GLY A 224 -7.22 -12.06 0.47
C GLY A 224 -6.25 -10.95 0.06
N GLU A 225 -5.61 -11.06 -1.10
CA GLU A 225 -4.66 -10.09 -1.64
C GLU A 225 -5.34 -9.08 -2.59
N GLU A 226 -6.49 -8.54 -2.18
CA GLU A 226 -7.13 -7.45 -2.92
C GLU A 226 -6.44 -6.12 -2.65
N GLU A 227 -6.15 -5.37 -3.71
CA GLU A 227 -5.56 -4.04 -3.65
C GLU A 227 -6.55 -3.00 -4.17
N THR A 228 -6.76 -1.92 -3.43
CA THR A 228 -7.52 -0.77 -3.95
C THR A 228 -6.64 -0.02 -4.94
N VAL A 229 -7.08 0.07 -6.18
CA VAL A 229 -6.36 0.73 -7.27
C VAL A 229 -7.21 1.83 -7.90
N ILE A 230 -6.52 2.85 -8.42
CA ILE A 230 -7.11 3.86 -9.29
C ILE A 230 -6.72 3.53 -10.73
N ASN A 231 -7.72 3.33 -11.58
CA ASN A 231 -7.50 3.23 -13.02
C ASN A 231 -7.92 4.53 -13.70
N LEU A 232 -7.00 5.17 -14.38
CA LEU A 232 -7.21 6.39 -15.14
C LEU A 232 -7.48 6.04 -16.59
N THR A 233 -8.56 6.53 -17.15
CA THR A 233 -8.78 6.47 -18.59
C THR A 233 -8.31 7.77 -19.24
N VAL A 234 -7.54 7.66 -20.32
CA VAL A 234 -6.97 8.80 -21.03
C VAL A 234 -7.93 9.27 -22.10
N LYS A 235 -8.12 10.59 -22.21
CA LYS A 235 -8.96 11.21 -23.24
C LYS A 235 -8.52 10.79 -24.64
N PRO A 236 -9.49 10.53 -25.54
CA PRO A 236 -9.19 10.31 -26.95
C PRO A 236 -8.33 11.46 -27.52
N GLY A 237 -7.33 11.14 -28.33
CA GLY A 237 -6.37 12.13 -28.85
C GLY A 237 -5.14 12.39 -27.98
N MET A 238 -5.18 12.02 -26.69
CA MET A 238 -4.06 12.18 -25.77
C MET A 238 -3.29 10.89 -25.49
N LYS A 239 -3.57 9.82 -26.24
CA LYS A 239 -2.88 8.51 -26.12
C LYS A 239 -1.54 8.46 -26.88
N GLN A 240 -1.18 9.50 -27.64
CA GLN A 240 0.07 9.57 -28.38
C GLN A 240 0.73 10.94 -28.16
N GLY A 241 1.82 10.94 -27.42
CA GLY A 241 2.53 12.20 -27.16
C GLY A 241 3.64 12.09 -26.13
N TRP A 242 4.23 13.25 -25.88
CA TRP A 242 5.21 13.49 -24.84
C TRP A 242 4.62 14.44 -23.81
N PHE A 243 4.80 14.15 -22.56
CA PHE A 243 4.44 15.05 -21.47
C PHE A 243 5.36 14.85 -20.28
N GLY A 244 5.49 15.89 -19.48
CA GLY A 244 6.33 15.81 -18.31
C GLY A 244 6.42 17.13 -17.57
N ASN A 245 7.21 17.07 -16.51
CA ASN A 245 7.55 18.24 -15.72
C ASN A 245 9.02 18.19 -15.32
N ALA A 246 9.57 19.37 -15.07
CA ALA A 246 10.85 19.55 -14.40
C ALA A 246 10.71 20.70 -13.41
N TYR A 247 11.25 20.55 -12.22
CA TYR A 247 11.35 21.65 -11.28
C TYR A 247 12.71 21.68 -10.60
N GLY A 248 13.17 22.87 -10.27
CA GLY A 248 14.34 23.10 -9.47
C GLY A 248 14.05 24.19 -8.46
N GLY A 249 14.54 24.03 -7.25
CA GLY A 249 14.39 24.98 -6.17
C GLY A 249 15.67 25.09 -5.36
N TYR A 250 15.95 26.32 -4.90
CA TYR A 250 17.03 26.60 -3.98
C TYR A 250 16.55 27.56 -2.89
N GLY A 251 17.10 27.42 -1.70
CA GLY A 251 16.62 28.16 -0.55
C GLY A 251 17.70 28.47 0.49
N SER A 252 17.24 29.01 1.60
CA SER A 252 18.11 29.28 2.75
C SER A 252 18.66 27.99 3.35
N LYS A 253 19.79 28.09 4.08
CA LYS A 253 20.47 26.96 4.73
C LYS A 253 20.89 25.88 3.72
N ASP A 254 21.29 26.28 2.52
CA ASP A 254 21.71 25.42 1.41
C ASP A 254 20.70 24.32 1.06
N ARG A 255 19.40 24.61 1.23
CA ARG A 255 18.34 23.71 0.82
C ARG A 255 18.16 23.73 -0.67
N TYR A 256 18.17 22.54 -1.26
CA TYR A 256 17.92 22.35 -2.69
C TYR A 256 16.91 21.24 -2.93
N GLU A 257 16.21 21.37 -4.03
CA GLU A 257 15.23 20.38 -4.48
C GLU A 257 15.15 20.44 -6.01
N GLY A 258 15.29 19.30 -6.66
CA GLY A 258 15.17 19.20 -8.11
C GLY A 258 14.57 17.87 -8.51
N ASN A 259 13.67 17.90 -9.50
CA ASN A 259 13.07 16.69 -10.06
C ASN A 259 12.71 16.91 -11.53
N ALA A 260 12.86 15.88 -12.33
CA ALA A 260 12.41 15.86 -13.72
C ALA A 260 11.74 14.52 -14.03
N MET A 261 10.64 14.58 -14.78
CA MET A 261 9.94 13.43 -15.29
C MET A 261 9.50 13.68 -16.72
N VAL A 262 9.79 12.71 -17.60
CA VAL A 262 9.42 12.73 -19.01
C VAL A 262 8.71 11.43 -19.36
N ASN A 263 7.54 11.55 -19.94
CA ASN A 263 6.72 10.44 -20.38
C ASN A 263 6.53 10.48 -21.89
N ARG A 264 6.59 9.32 -22.53
CA ARG A 264 6.19 9.11 -23.91
C ARG A 264 5.12 8.02 -23.94
N PHE A 265 3.94 8.36 -24.45
CA PHE A 265 2.87 7.42 -24.70
C PHE A 265 2.69 7.25 -26.21
N VAL A 266 2.53 6.00 -26.65
CA VAL A 266 2.21 5.65 -28.04
C VAL A 266 1.17 4.53 -28.01
N ASN A 267 -0.10 4.90 -28.06
CA ASN A 267 -1.23 3.98 -27.82
C ASN A 267 -1.13 3.28 -26.45
N ASN A 268 -0.81 1.99 -26.46
CA ASN A 268 -0.68 1.16 -25.26
C ASN A 268 0.78 1.06 -24.77
N ASP A 269 1.74 1.60 -25.53
CA ASP A 269 3.15 1.62 -25.11
C ASP A 269 3.43 2.87 -24.28
N GLN A 270 4.16 2.69 -23.20
CA GLN A 270 4.51 3.73 -22.24
C GLN A 270 6.00 3.64 -21.93
N ILE A 271 6.68 4.77 -21.96
CA ILE A 271 8.06 4.91 -21.47
C ILE A 271 8.10 6.15 -20.60
N THR A 272 8.64 6.02 -19.40
CA THR A 272 8.81 7.14 -18.48
C THR A 272 10.23 7.13 -17.95
N PHE A 273 10.88 8.27 -18.04
CA PHE A 273 12.13 8.57 -17.36
C PHE A 273 11.88 9.57 -16.24
N MET A 274 12.54 9.38 -15.10
CA MET A 274 12.45 10.30 -13.98
C MET A 274 13.74 10.34 -13.19
N GLY A 275 14.00 11.47 -12.53
CA GLY A 275 15.14 11.66 -11.66
C GLY A 275 15.00 12.89 -10.80
N GLY A 276 15.60 12.85 -9.62
CA GLY A 276 15.55 13.97 -8.69
C GLY A 276 16.58 13.87 -7.58
N ALA A 277 16.80 14.99 -6.92
CA ALA A 277 17.64 15.09 -5.74
C ALA A 277 17.13 16.21 -4.83
N ASN A 278 17.27 16.04 -3.52
CA ASN A 278 16.94 17.04 -2.53
C ASN A 278 17.67 16.81 -1.20
N ASN A 279 17.69 17.84 -0.36
CA ASN A 279 18.14 17.77 1.04
C ASN A 279 17.10 18.36 2.01
N THR A 280 15.83 18.23 1.65
CA THR A 280 14.69 18.83 2.36
C THR A 280 13.82 17.81 3.06
N ASN A 281 14.30 16.58 3.29
CA ASN A 281 13.50 15.44 3.74
C ASN A 281 12.24 15.25 2.88
N ASN A 282 12.22 15.83 1.68
CA ASN A 282 11.12 15.64 0.76
C ASN A 282 11.30 14.27 0.12
N MET A 283 10.62 13.31 0.68
CA MET A 283 10.67 11.91 0.25
C MET A 283 9.93 11.67 -1.08
N GLY A 284 9.67 12.73 -1.86
CA GLY A 284 8.86 12.69 -3.07
C GLY A 284 9.18 11.54 -4.01
N PHE A 285 10.45 11.33 -4.32
CA PHE A 285 10.87 10.24 -5.19
C PHE A 285 11.63 9.13 -4.44
N SER A 286 12.24 9.43 -3.30
CA SER A 286 12.96 8.47 -2.46
C SER A 286 12.04 7.52 -1.69
N ASP A 287 10.84 7.96 -1.30
CA ASP A 287 9.78 7.08 -0.82
C ASP A 287 9.37 6.07 -1.88
N LEU A 288 9.39 6.48 -3.12
CA LEU A 288 9.14 5.60 -4.25
C LEU A 288 10.14 4.45 -4.30
N ALA A 289 11.43 4.75 -4.17
CA ALA A 289 12.46 3.73 -4.18
C ALA A 289 12.36 2.80 -2.96
N SER A 290 12.13 3.33 -1.76
CA SER A 290 12.01 2.51 -0.55
C SER A 290 10.75 1.64 -0.55
N THR A 291 9.62 2.12 -1.02
CA THR A 291 8.38 1.36 -1.13
C THR A 291 8.47 0.30 -2.22
N MET A 292 9.14 0.60 -3.32
CA MET A 292 9.40 -0.36 -4.39
C MET A 292 10.35 -1.49 -3.96
N PHE A 293 11.31 -1.23 -3.08
CA PHE A 293 12.23 -2.25 -2.56
C PHE A 293 11.62 -3.06 -1.40
N SER A 294 10.71 -2.48 -0.60
CA SER A 294 10.06 -3.21 0.50
C SER A 294 9.06 -4.27 0.03
N GLY A 295 8.50 -4.14 -1.16
CA GLY A 295 7.63 -5.15 -1.79
C GLY A 295 8.36 -6.41 -2.24
N MET A 296 9.70 -6.39 -2.33
CA MET A 296 10.50 -7.51 -2.83
C MET A 296 11.16 -8.34 -1.72
N GLY A 297 11.22 -7.84 -0.49
CA GLY A 297 11.71 -8.58 0.67
C GLY A 297 10.56 -9.17 1.46
N GLY A 298 10.25 -10.44 1.26
CA GLY A 298 9.29 -11.14 2.11
C GLY A 298 9.80 -11.19 3.55
N GLY A 299 9.01 -10.69 4.48
CA GLY A 299 9.15 -10.98 5.89
C GLY A 299 9.66 -9.83 6.75
N GLY A 300 8.80 -9.34 7.56
CA GLY A 300 9.12 -8.48 8.69
C GLY A 300 8.72 -7.02 8.48
N GLY A 301 7.42 -6.79 8.32
CA GLY A 301 6.88 -5.45 8.36
C GLY A 301 7.17 -4.76 9.69
N ARG A 302 8.14 -3.91 9.75
CA ARG A 302 8.06 -2.75 10.59
C ARG A 302 7.08 -1.79 9.91
N ARG A 303 5.82 -1.91 10.23
CA ARG A 303 4.91 -0.78 10.18
C ARG A 303 5.39 0.20 11.23
N GLY A 304 6.45 0.91 10.93
CA GLY A 304 6.78 2.15 11.59
C GLY A 304 5.62 3.10 11.32
N GLY A 305 5.04 3.63 12.39
CA GLY A 305 4.08 4.72 12.30
C GLY A 305 4.70 5.86 11.50
N PHE A 306 3.83 6.65 10.90
CA PHE A 306 4.12 7.92 10.26
C PHE A 306 5.05 8.77 11.12
N GLY A 307 6.35 8.62 10.93
CA GLY A 307 7.33 9.57 11.37
C GLY A 307 7.88 10.22 10.11
N ALA A 308 7.87 11.51 10.03
CA ALA A 308 8.92 12.20 9.31
C ALA A 308 10.21 11.46 9.68
N GLY A 309 10.97 10.96 8.71
CA GLY A 309 12.13 10.11 8.99
C GLY A 309 12.98 10.74 10.08
N SER A 310 13.43 9.97 11.06
CA SER A 310 14.33 10.45 12.09
C SER A 310 15.55 11.06 11.41
N GLY A 311 15.81 12.35 11.66
CA GLY A 311 16.99 13.03 11.15
C GLY A 311 16.77 13.86 9.88
N ILE A 312 17.87 14.29 9.30
CA ILE A 312 17.92 15.11 8.08
C ILE A 312 18.50 14.25 6.97
N THR A 313 17.72 14.07 5.89
CA THR A 313 18.09 13.21 4.77
C THR A 313 18.33 14.01 3.50
N SER A 314 19.47 13.78 2.87
CA SER A 314 19.73 14.13 1.48
C SER A 314 19.49 12.89 0.62
N SER A 315 18.78 13.05 -0.49
CA SER A 315 18.46 11.92 -1.36
C SER A 315 18.60 12.27 -2.85
N GLY A 316 18.96 11.25 -3.62
CA GLY A 316 19.01 11.30 -5.08
C GLY A 316 18.44 10.03 -5.67
N ASN A 317 17.75 10.14 -6.80
CA ASN A 317 17.16 8.97 -7.45
C ASN A 317 17.06 9.16 -8.96
N ALA A 318 17.07 8.03 -9.67
CA ALA A 318 16.81 7.97 -11.09
C ALA A 318 16.04 6.69 -11.42
N GLY A 319 15.12 6.75 -12.38
CA GLY A 319 14.33 5.60 -12.75
C GLY A 319 13.86 5.66 -14.20
N LEU A 320 13.75 4.46 -14.78
CA LEU A 320 13.16 4.22 -16.09
C LEU A 320 12.05 3.19 -15.94
N ASN A 321 10.85 3.52 -16.38
CA ASN A 321 9.75 2.57 -16.48
C ASN A 321 9.34 2.43 -17.93
N PHE A 322 9.01 1.21 -18.35
CA PHE A 322 8.40 0.98 -19.64
C PHE A 322 7.33 -0.10 -19.58
N SER A 323 6.36 0.01 -20.47
CA SER A 323 5.39 -1.04 -20.76
C SER A 323 5.16 -1.08 -22.27
N LYS A 324 5.35 -2.24 -22.88
CA LYS A 324 5.18 -2.45 -24.32
C LYS A 324 4.29 -3.64 -24.60
N GLU A 325 3.34 -3.46 -25.50
CA GLU A 325 2.46 -4.48 -25.96
C GLU A 325 2.89 -4.94 -27.36
N PHE A 326 3.46 -6.16 -27.46
CA PHE A 326 3.93 -6.71 -28.75
C PHE A 326 2.79 -7.25 -29.59
N LYS A 327 1.75 -7.81 -28.95
CA LYS A 327 0.52 -8.27 -29.59
C LYS A 327 -0.65 -7.83 -28.73
N PRO A 328 -1.65 -7.14 -29.30
CA PRO A 328 -2.80 -6.67 -28.55
C PRO A 328 -3.42 -7.77 -27.70
N ASP A 329 -3.59 -7.50 -26.42
CA ASP A 329 -4.17 -8.40 -25.41
C ASP A 329 -3.48 -9.76 -25.24
N LYS A 330 -2.34 -10.03 -25.92
CA LYS A 330 -1.68 -11.34 -25.89
C LYS A 330 -0.31 -11.33 -25.25
N LEU A 331 0.52 -10.33 -25.55
CA LEU A 331 1.90 -10.31 -25.09
C LEU A 331 2.29 -8.90 -24.67
N THR A 332 2.50 -8.72 -23.37
CA THR A 332 2.94 -7.46 -22.77
C THR A 332 4.23 -7.68 -22.00
N LEU A 333 5.19 -6.79 -22.19
CA LEU A 333 6.42 -6.70 -21.41
C LEU A 333 6.45 -5.33 -20.73
N GLY A 334 6.54 -5.33 -19.43
CA GLY A 334 6.81 -4.14 -18.62
C GLY A 334 8.07 -4.31 -17.81
N GLY A 335 8.66 -3.20 -17.39
CA GLY A 335 9.81 -3.24 -16.52
C GLY A 335 10.17 -1.89 -15.92
N ASN A 336 10.94 -1.95 -14.84
CA ASN A 336 11.46 -0.80 -14.14
C ASN A 336 12.95 -0.98 -13.90
N THR A 337 13.71 0.10 -14.05
CA THR A 337 15.08 0.21 -13.58
C THR A 337 15.16 1.42 -12.66
N ARG A 338 15.81 1.29 -11.52
CA ARG A 338 15.85 2.36 -10.52
C ARG A 338 17.15 2.36 -9.76
N TYR A 339 17.60 3.55 -9.46
CA TYR A 339 18.69 3.84 -8.56
C TYR A 339 18.23 4.83 -7.52
N SER A 340 18.63 4.63 -6.27
CA SER A 340 18.41 5.58 -5.19
C SER A 340 19.65 5.67 -4.31
N HIS A 341 19.98 6.91 -3.93
CA HIS A 341 20.96 7.28 -2.96
C HIS A 341 20.30 8.02 -1.80
N SER A 342 20.69 7.72 -0.57
CA SER A 342 20.30 8.49 0.60
C SER A 342 21.45 8.64 1.58
N ASP A 343 21.57 9.82 2.20
CA ASP A 343 22.48 10.16 3.27
C ASP A 343 21.66 10.80 4.39
N ASN A 344 21.47 10.07 5.47
CA ASN A 344 20.66 10.46 6.63
C ASN A 344 21.56 10.76 7.81
N ASP A 345 21.43 11.96 8.40
CA ASP A 345 22.05 12.39 9.67
C ASP A 345 20.94 12.47 10.72
N ALA A 346 20.91 11.51 11.61
CA ALA A 346 19.96 11.42 12.70
C ALA A 346 20.66 11.67 14.04
N ARG A 347 20.12 12.59 14.82
CA ARG A 347 20.49 12.82 16.21
C ARG A 347 19.27 12.57 17.05
N SER A 348 19.44 11.80 18.11
CA SER A 348 18.33 11.46 18.99
C SER A 348 18.73 11.62 20.42
N LYS A 349 17.74 12.01 21.22
CA LYS A 349 17.78 11.97 22.68
C LYS A 349 16.66 11.07 23.14
N SER A 350 16.92 10.15 24.05
CA SER A 350 15.87 9.29 24.60
C SER A 350 15.97 9.14 26.11
N ASP A 351 14.80 9.05 26.74
CA ASP A 351 14.61 8.69 28.15
C ASP A 351 13.74 7.42 28.16
N ARG A 352 14.27 6.37 28.75
CA ARG A 352 13.64 5.08 28.83
C ARG A 352 13.54 4.62 30.27
N GLN A 353 12.32 4.45 30.75
CA GLN A 353 12.01 3.81 32.01
C GLN A 353 11.79 2.31 31.79
N ASN A 354 12.63 1.48 32.36
CA ASN A 354 12.44 0.03 32.39
C ASN A 354 11.54 -0.34 33.55
N ILE A 355 10.59 -1.23 33.29
CA ILE A 355 9.60 -1.69 34.27
C ILE A 355 10.19 -2.92 34.93
N LEU A 356 10.50 -2.84 36.23
CA LEU A 356 11.07 -3.93 37.01
C LEU A 356 10.07 -4.38 38.09
N PRO A 357 10.16 -5.63 38.64
CA PRO A 357 9.33 -6.10 39.76
C PRO A 357 9.60 -5.31 41.05
N GLY A 358 8.57 -5.23 41.96
CA GLY A 358 8.75 -4.69 43.30
C GLY A 358 8.88 -3.19 43.39
N ASP A 359 8.13 -2.43 42.55
CA ASP A 359 8.15 -0.96 42.47
C ASP A 359 9.53 -0.34 42.19
N SER A 360 10.48 -1.15 41.73
CA SER A 360 11.77 -0.67 41.26
C SER A 360 11.71 -0.32 39.77
N SER A 361 12.47 0.68 39.35
CA SER A 361 12.63 1.06 37.94
C SER A 361 14.11 1.27 37.67
N SER A 362 14.54 1.09 36.46
CA SER A 362 15.81 1.66 35.98
C SER A 362 15.53 2.59 34.81
N TYR A 363 16.42 3.55 34.65
CA TYR A 363 16.28 4.54 33.59
C TYR A 363 17.50 4.50 32.69
N ASP A 364 17.29 4.53 31.37
CA ASP A 364 18.35 4.64 30.39
C ASP A 364 18.19 5.96 29.67
N ASN A 365 19.05 6.88 29.90
CA ASN A 365 19.14 8.14 29.19
C ASN A 365 20.22 8.01 28.11
N SER A 366 19.90 8.32 26.86
CA SER A 366 20.89 8.24 25.80
C SER A 366 20.79 9.39 24.82
N GLU A 367 21.94 9.80 24.32
CA GLU A 367 22.09 10.66 23.15
C GLU A 367 22.83 9.88 22.08
N ALA A 368 22.29 9.89 20.86
CA ALA A 368 22.90 9.17 19.76
C ALA A 368 22.98 10.04 18.49
N MET A 369 24.06 9.85 17.76
CA MET A 369 24.26 10.41 16.42
C MET A 369 24.47 9.25 15.47
N SER A 370 23.65 9.18 14.43
CA SER A 370 23.74 8.12 13.42
C SER A 370 23.79 8.73 12.04
N ARG A 371 24.75 8.34 11.24
CA ARG A 371 24.81 8.67 9.83
C ARG A 371 24.69 7.41 9.02
N THR A 372 23.65 7.33 8.20
CA THR A 372 23.40 6.19 7.34
C THR A 372 23.40 6.63 5.88
N LYS A 373 24.34 6.07 5.10
CA LYS A 373 24.34 6.22 3.65
C LYS A 373 23.88 4.92 3.02
N SER A 374 23.04 5.00 2.00
CA SER A 374 22.64 3.82 1.24
C SER A 374 22.47 4.11 -0.23
N ASP A 375 22.97 3.18 -1.04
CA ASP A 375 22.85 3.13 -2.48
C ASP A 375 22.13 1.84 -2.86
N ASN A 376 21.05 2.00 -3.63
CA ASN A 376 20.27 0.85 -4.07
C ASN A 376 20.05 0.94 -5.57
N PHE A 377 20.32 -0.15 -6.26
CA PHE A 377 20.02 -0.32 -7.68
C PHE A 377 19.09 -1.51 -7.85
N GLY A 378 18.06 -1.39 -8.66
CA GLY A 378 17.12 -2.47 -8.90
C GLY A 378 16.60 -2.48 -10.32
N VAL A 379 16.34 -3.69 -10.81
CA VAL A 379 15.72 -3.96 -12.11
C VAL A 379 14.65 -5.02 -11.90
N ASP A 380 13.46 -4.77 -12.39
CA ASP A 380 12.38 -5.75 -12.44
C ASP A 380 11.66 -5.73 -13.77
N PHE A 381 11.19 -6.91 -14.19
CA PHE A 381 10.42 -7.11 -15.40
C PHE A 381 9.14 -7.88 -15.10
N ARG A 382 8.13 -7.65 -15.93
CA ARG A 382 6.89 -8.43 -15.97
C ARG A 382 6.58 -8.77 -17.42
N LEU A 383 6.70 -10.03 -17.76
CA LEU A 383 6.24 -10.57 -19.03
C LEU A 383 4.89 -11.25 -18.80
N GLU A 384 3.86 -10.78 -19.48
CA GLU A 384 2.53 -11.37 -19.46
C GLU A 384 2.19 -11.90 -20.84
N TRP A 385 1.93 -13.21 -20.94
CA TRP A 385 1.60 -13.89 -22.16
C TRP A 385 0.26 -14.61 -22.06
N LYS A 386 -0.67 -14.22 -22.91
CA LYS A 386 -2.00 -14.82 -23.09
C LYS A 386 -2.10 -15.41 -24.49
N PRO A 387 -1.64 -16.65 -24.71
CA PRO A 387 -1.72 -17.28 -26.05
C PRO A 387 -3.16 -17.39 -26.55
N ASP A 388 -4.10 -17.63 -25.65
CA ASP A 388 -5.54 -17.70 -25.87
C ASP A 388 -6.31 -17.07 -24.69
N THR A 389 -7.65 -17.06 -24.77
CA THR A 389 -8.52 -16.48 -23.73
C THR A 389 -8.60 -17.31 -22.45
N MET A 390 -8.07 -18.54 -22.47
CA MET A 390 -8.13 -19.48 -21.35
C MET A 390 -6.78 -19.65 -20.63
N THR A 391 -5.68 -19.23 -21.25
CA THR A 391 -4.32 -19.46 -20.74
C THR A 391 -3.62 -18.15 -20.46
N GLN A 392 -3.00 -18.05 -19.29
CA GLN A 392 -2.15 -16.92 -18.91
C GLN A 392 -0.85 -17.44 -18.31
N LEU A 393 0.25 -16.84 -18.71
CA LEU A 393 1.57 -17.05 -18.13
C LEU A 393 2.15 -15.68 -17.80
N ILE A 394 2.62 -15.53 -16.56
CA ILE A 394 3.27 -14.32 -16.09
C ILE A 394 4.65 -14.70 -15.56
N PHE A 395 5.70 -14.04 -16.05
CA PHE A 395 7.07 -14.19 -15.57
C PHE A 395 7.57 -12.87 -14.99
N ARG A 396 8.05 -12.91 -13.74
CA ARG A 396 8.53 -11.72 -13.01
C ARG A 396 9.92 -11.97 -12.44
N PRO A 397 10.98 -11.70 -13.18
CA PRO A 397 12.33 -11.64 -12.65
C PRO A 397 12.61 -10.28 -12.01
N SER A 398 13.41 -10.27 -10.96
CA SER A 398 13.90 -9.05 -10.32
C SER A 398 15.31 -9.24 -9.79
N PHE A 399 16.10 -8.18 -9.89
CA PHE A 399 17.48 -8.12 -9.40
C PHE A 399 17.70 -6.81 -8.67
N SER A 400 18.35 -6.85 -7.51
CA SER A 400 18.76 -5.65 -6.79
C SER A 400 20.16 -5.77 -6.22
N LEU A 401 20.84 -4.63 -6.20
CA LEU A 401 22.11 -4.40 -5.51
C LEU A 401 21.87 -3.38 -4.41
N SER A 402 22.51 -3.56 -3.27
CA SER A 402 22.47 -2.62 -2.16
C SER A 402 23.87 -2.43 -1.59
N HIS A 403 24.20 -1.18 -1.30
CA HIS A 403 25.36 -0.79 -0.52
C HIS A 403 24.86 0.11 0.60
N SER A 404 25.30 -0.13 1.82
CA SER A 404 24.96 0.73 2.95
C SER A 404 26.14 0.89 3.90
N MET A 405 26.30 2.10 4.42
CA MET A 405 27.26 2.47 5.43
C MET A 405 26.48 3.07 6.59
N ASN A 406 26.77 2.59 7.79
CA ASN A 406 26.19 3.11 9.01
C ASN A 406 27.29 3.44 10.01
N ASP A 407 27.27 4.66 10.53
CA ASP A 407 28.16 5.15 11.58
C ASP A 407 27.27 5.67 12.70
N ASN A 408 27.35 5.03 13.87
CA ASN A 408 26.49 5.30 15.01
C ASN A 408 27.32 5.51 16.27
N PHE A 409 27.30 6.72 16.79
CA PHE A 409 27.82 7.08 18.10
C PHE A 409 26.68 7.18 19.10
N SER A 410 26.84 6.57 20.28
CA SER A 410 25.85 6.65 21.37
C SER A 410 26.56 6.89 22.70
N ASP A 411 26.06 7.82 23.49
CA ASP A 411 26.41 8.07 24.89
C ASP A 411 25.17 7.75 25.73
N ALA A 412 25.26 6.70 26.54
CA ALA A 412 24.16 6.20 27.35
C ALA A 412 24.53 6.12 28.82
N THR A 413 23.59 6.48 29.67
CA THR A 413 23.71 6.41 31.14
C THR A 413 22.53 5.58 31.67
N THR A 414 22.84 4.51 32.39
CA THR A 414 21.85 3.72 33.11
C THR A 414 21.79 4.20 34.58
N LEU A 415 20.60 4.52 35.03
CA LEU A 415 20.33 4.96 36.42
C LEU A 415 19.45 3.90 37.12
N ASP A 416 19.62 3.77 38.42
CA ASP A 416 18.77 2.95 39.26
C ASP A 416 17.43 3.64 39.62
N ASN A 417 16.71 3.07 40.59
CA ASN A 417 15.43 3.60 41.06
C ASN A 417 15.56 4.96 41.78
N GLU A 418 16.70 5.19 42.43
CA GLU A 418 17.02 6.44 43.16
C GLU A 418 17.62 7.51 42.25
N ARG A 419 17.78 7.19 40.96
CA ARG A 419 18.44 8.00 39.91
C ARG A 419 19.95 8.11 40.09
N ASP A 420 20.56 7.20 40.84
CA ASP A 420 22.00 7.09 40.89
C ASP A 420 22.56 6.37 39.69
N THR A 421 23.74 6.78 39.23
CA THR A 421 24.38 6.20 38.04
C THR A 421 24.91 4.79 38.31
N VAL A 422 24.40 3.80 37.59
CA VAL A 422 24.86 2.41 37.61
C VAL A 422 25.98 2.17 36.63
N ASN A 423 25.81 2.61 35.41
CA ASN A 423 26.83 2.55 34.38
C ASN A 423 26.71 3.69 33.36
N THR A 424 27.80 3.93 32.66
CA THR A 424 27.81 4.72 31.42
C THR A 424 28.42 3.90 30.32
N ASN A 425 27.91 4.06 29.09
CA ASN A 425 28.38 3.36 27.90
C ASN A 425 28.54 4.35 26.74
N LYS A 426 29.77 4.57 26.31
CA LYS A 426 30.08 5.33 25.10
C LYS A 426 30.45 4.35 24.01
N SER A 427 29.61 4.27 22.99
CA SER A 427 29.81 3.33 21.89
C SER A 427 29.94 4.04 20.55
N ASN A 428 30.81 3.49 19.72
CA ASN A 428 30.95 3.86 18.32
C ASN A 428 30.88 2.59 17.48
N ASN A 429 29.85 2.49 16.66
CA ASN A 429 29.57 1.35 15.80
C ASN A 429 29.60 1.78 14.35
N TYR A 430 30.54 1.31 13.59
CA TYR A 430 30.65 1.48 12.16
C TYR A 430 30.33 0.17 11.45
N SER A 431 29.57 0.22 10.36
CA SER A 431 29.37 -0.94 9.49
C SER A 431 29.19 -0.54 8.04
N GLU A 432 29.79 -1.32 7.16
CA GLU A 432 29.64 -1.22 5.72
C GLU A 432 29.12 -2.55 5.18
N SER A 433 28.02 -2.52 4.43
CA SER A 433 27.35 -3.70 3.94
C SER A 433 27.12 -3.62 2.44
N ASN A 434 27.41 -4.69 1.73
CA ASN A 434 27.14 -4.87 0.31
C ASN A 434 26.33 -6.13 0.10
N GLY A 435 25.37 -6.09 -0.83
CA GLY A 435 24.54 -7.26 -1.08
C GLY A 435 23.86 -7.24 -2.42
N TYR A 436 23.46 -8.43 -2.88
CA TYR A 436 22.56 -8.58 -4.00
C TYR A 436 21.38 -9.48 -3.66
N ASN A 437 20.29 -9.29 -4.39
CA ASN A 437 19.12 -10.12 -4.29
C ASN A 437 18.57 -10.40 -5.70
N LEU A 438 18.44 -11.67 -6.06
CA LEU A 438 17.87 -12.14 -7.30
C LEU A 438 16.60 -12.94 -6.98
N ASN A 439 15.46 -12.56 -7.56
CA ASN A 439 14.22 -13.30 -7.43
C ASN A 439 13.58 -13.51 -8.81
N ALA A 440 12.86 -14.61 -8.96
CA ALA A 440 12.03 -14.85 -10.12
C ALA A 440 10.77 -15.60 -9.73
N SER A 441 9.65 -15.26 -10.38
CA SER A 441 8.42 -16.04 -10.30
C SER A 441 7.82 -16.30 -11.66
N ILE A 442 7.24 -17.50 -11.82
CA ILE A 442 6.46 -17.89 -12.98
C ILE A 442 5.08 -18.30 -12.47
N ASP A 443 4.06 -17.60 -12.93
CA ASP A 443 2.67 -17.92 -12.65
C ASP A 443 2.01 -18.42 -13.94
N PHE A 444 1.53 -19.64 -13.90
CA PHE A 444 0.78 -20.27 -14.99
C PHE A 444 -0.64 -20.51 -14.53
N SER A 445 -1.62 -20.18 -15.36
CA SER A 445 -3.00 -20.52 -15.12
C SER A 445 -3.75 -20.82 -16.41
N ARG A 446 -4.63 -21.85 -16.35
CA ARG A 446 -5.42 -22.29 -17.48
C ARG A 446 -6.84 -22.67 -17.06
N LYS A 447 -7.80 -22.06 -17.71
CA LYS A 447 -9.20 -22.50 -17.66
C LYS A 447 -9.35 -23.74 -18.54
N LEU A 448 -9.79 -24.84 -17.95
CA LEU A 448 -9.91 -26.11 -18.63
C LEU A 448 -11.30 -26.31 -19.26
N ASN A 449 -12.27 -25.49 -18.84
CA ASN A 449 -13.60 -25.42 -19.43
C ASN A 449 -14.26 -24.07 -19.15
N ASN A 450 -15.42 -23.84 -19.76
CA ASN A 450 -16.22 -22.63 -19.56
C ASN A 450 -17.10 -22.67 -18.29
N LYS A 451 -17.05 -23.76 -17.51
CA LYS A 451 -17.86 -23.96 -16.29
C LYS A 451 -17.11 -23.56 -15.02
N GLY A 452 -15.83 -23.14 -15.15
CA GLY A 452 -15.02 -22.65 -14.02
C GLY A 452 -14.01 -23.68 -13.47
N ARG A 453 -13.68 -24.74 -14.24
CA ARG A 453 -12.53 -25.61 -13.92
C ARG A 453 -11.25 -24.90 -14.28
N VAL A 454 -10.35 -24.70 -13.30
CA VAL A 454 -9.09 -23.96 -13.48
C VAL A 454 -7.95 -24.75 -12.86
N PHE A 455 -6.86 -24.86 -13.60
CA PHE A 455 -5.56 -25.30 -13.09
C PHE A 455 -4.62 -24.09 -13.00
N SER A 456 -3.90 -23.97 -11.88
CA SER A 456 -2.90 -22.92 -11.70
C SER A 456 -1.66 -23.48 -11.02
N ALA A 457 -0.50 -22.96 -11.41
CA ALA A 457 0.79 -23.31 -10.82
C ALA A 457 1.66 -22.05 -10.70
N THR A 458 2.32 -21.89 -9.57
CA THR A 458 3.31 -20.84 -9.34
C THR A 458 4.62 -21.49 -8.95
N LEU A 459 5.70 -21.12 -9.61
CA LEU A 459 7.06 -21.44 -9.20
C LEU A 459 7.78 -20.12 -8.94
N SER A 460 8.33 -19.96 -7.74
CA SER A 460 9.15 -18.80 -7.39
C SER A 460 10.43 -19.25 -6.71
N GLY A 461 11.48 -18.49 -6.90
CA GLY A 461 12.78 -18.75 -6.26
C GLY A 461 13.60 -17.48 -6.17
N GLY A 462 14.53 -17.48 -5.23
CA GLY A 462 15.42 -16.34 -5.02
C GLY A 462 16.75 -16.78 -4.42
N ASN A 463 17.75 -15.96 -4.70
CA ASN A 463 19.10 -16.06 -4.15
C ASN A 463 19.53 -14.69 -3.66
N SER A 464 20.10 -14.64 -2.46
CA SER A 464 20.64 -13.42 -1.88
C SER A 464 22.01 -13.70 -1.29
N ASP A 465 22.91 -12.75 -1.43
CA ASP A 465 24.21 -12.76 -0.78
C ASP A 465 24.50 -11.35 -0.27
N SER A 466 24.94 -11.23 0.96
CA SER A 466 25.34 -9.97 1.56
C SER A 466 26.55 -10.16 2.46
N TYR A 467 27.41 -9.19 2.39
CA TYR A 467 28.64 -9.09 3.14
C TYR A 467 28.65 -7.79 3.92
N SER A 468 29.01 -7.85 5.20
CA SER A 468 29.16 -6.66 6.05
C SER A 468 30.48 -6.73 6.82
N ASP A 469 31.20 -5.62 6.84
CA ASP A 469 32.37 -5.38 7.67
C ASP A 469 32.02 -4.30 8.68
N GLY A 470 32.32 -4.50 9.95
CA GLY A 470 31.95 -3.61 11.03
C GLY A 470 33.04 -3.46 12.08
N MET A 471 33.05 -2.31 12.73
CA MET A 471 33.87 -2.01 13.91
C MET A 471 32.94 -1.63 15.05
N ASN A 472 33.14 -2.20 16.20
CA ASN A 472 32.42 -1.90 17.44
C ASN A 472 33.42 -1.53 18.51
N ARG A 473 33.29 -0.29 19.02
CA ARG A 473 34.01 0.16 20.18
C ARG A 473 33.04 0.64 21.24
N SER A 474 33.16 0.11 22.47
CA SER A 474 32.33 0.48 23.61
C SER A 474 33.20 0.65 24.83
N ASP A 475 33.15 1.82 25.43
CA ASP A 475 33.81 2.18 26.69
C ASP A 475 32.73 2.22 27.78
N ILE A 476 32.72 1.20 28.67
CA ILE A 476 31.70 1.03 29.71
C ILE A 476 32.33 1.26 31.07
N VAL A 477 31.75 2.12 31.87
CA VAL A 477 32.17 2.40 33.26
C VAL A 477 31.06 1.94 34.19
N TYR A 478 31.35 1.05 35.11
CA TYR A 478 30.44 0.60 36.17
C TYR A 478 30.74 1.31 37.46
N PHE A 479 29.74 1.89 38.12
CA PHE A 479 29.92 2.72 39.34
C PHE A 479 29.75 1.91 40.63
N ASN A 480 29.02 0.79 40.58
CA ASN A 480 28.72 -0.05 41.74
C ASN A 480 29.59 -1.30 41.83
N GLN A 481 30.74 -1.35 41.17
CA GLN A 481 31.62 -2.51 41.07
C GLN A 481 32.99 -2.25 41.72
N THR A 482 33.69 -3.34 42.09
CA THR A 482 35.06 -3.30 42.57
C THR A 482 36.01 -2.80 41.47
N ASP A 483 37.15 -2.20 41.84
CA ASP A 483 38.09 -1.54 40.91
C ASP A 483 38.52 -2.37 39.68
N ALA A 484 38.59 -3.69 39.80
CA ALA A 484 38.98 -4.58 38.73
C ALA A 484 37.90 -4.72 37.62
N LEU A 485 36.63 -4.43 37.90
CA LEU A 485 35.50 -4.53 36.95
C LEU A 485 34.93 -3.17 36.58
N LYS A 486 35.49 -2.07 37.07
CA LYS A 486 34.95 -0.73 36.92
C LYS A 486 34.92 -0.22 35.49
N ASN A 487 35.86 -0.62 34.66
CA ASN A 487 35.96 -0.23 33.26
C ASN A 487 36.03 -1.46 32.38
N SER A 488 35.23 -1.49 31.36
CA SER A 488 35.26 -2.52 30.31
C SER A 488 35.34 -1.85 28.94
N ILE A 489 36.39 -2.18 28.20
CA ILE A 489 36.58 -1.68 26.83
C ILE A 489 36.38 -2.85 25.90
N ILE A 490 35.44 -2.69 24.97
CA ILE A 490 35.26 -3.59 23.83
C ILE A 490 35.74 -2.85 22.60
N ASP A 491 36.69 -3.44 21.87
CA ASP A 491 37.23 -2.90 20.63
C ASP A 491 37.43 -4.05 19.66
N GLN A 492 36.46 -4.21 18.74
CA GLN A 492 36.35 -5.42 17.91
C GLN A 492 36.02 -5.06 16.46
N ARG A 493 36.54 -5.86 15.53
CA ARG A 493 36.12 -5.88 14.15
C ARG A 493 35.24 -7.10 13.88
N SER A 494 34.12 -6.90 13.27
CA SER A 494 33.21 -7.99 12.89
C SER A 494 33.11 -8.12 11.38
N ARG A 495 33.11 -9.35 10.89
CA ARG A 495 32.80 -9.68 9.50
C ARG A 495 31.59 -10.61 9.44
N TYR A 496 30.64 -10.24 8.65
CA TYR A 496 29.38 -10.97 8.55
C TYR A 496 29.05 -11.27 7.09
N ASP A 497 28.99 -12.55 6.74
CA ASP A 497 28.59 -13.06 5.44
C ASP A 497 27.22 -13.75 5.58
N ASN A 498 26.22 -13.39 4.78
CA ASN A 498 24.90 -13.97 4.82
C ASN A 498 24.42 -14.37 3.43
N LYS A 499 24.18 -15.66 3.23
CA LYS A 499 23.73 -16.28 1.99
C LYS A 499 22.36 -16.88 2.17
N GLY A 500 21.44 -16.52 1.28
CA GLY A 500 20.06 -17.00 1.31
C GLY A 500 19.66 -17.63 -0.02
N PHE A 501 19.02 -18.78 0.04
CA PHE A 501 18.36 -19.41 -1.09
C PHE A 501 16.94 -19.82 -0.70
N ASN A 502 15.97 -19.48 -1.52
CA ASN A 502 14.60 -19.89 -1.28
C ASN A 502 13.91 -20.33 -2.58
N TYR A 503 12.99 -21.28 -2.46
CA TYR A 503 12.05 -21.57 -3.53
C TYR A 503 10.66 -21.87 -2.97
N ARG A 504 9.64 -21.69 -3.77
CA ARG A 504 8.25 -22.06 -3.51
C ARG A 504 7.63 -22.59 -4.79
N ALA A 505 7.03 -23.77 -4.69
CA ALA A 505 6.13 -24.30 -5.70
C ALA A 505 4.72 -24.35 -5.12
N TYR A 506 3.75 -23.93 -5.90
CA TYR A 506 2.33 -23.92 -5.55
C TYR A 506 1.52 -24.43 -6.71
N VAL A 507 0.56 -25.29 -6.46
CA VAL A 507 -0.42 -25.76 -7.43
C VAL A 507 -1.83 -25.64 -6.86
N SER A 508 -2.78 -25.31 -7.73
CA SER A 508 -4.18 -25.17 -7.40
C SER A 508 -5.05 -25.80 -8.48
N TRP A 509 -6.04 -26.55 -8.04
CA TRP A 509 -7.09 -27.10 -8.88
C TRP A 509 -8.44 -26.61 -8.36
N VAL A 510 -9.22 -25.98 -9.22
CA VAL A 510 -10.60 -25.58 -8.95
C VAL A 510 -11.53 -26.42 -9.77
N GLU A 511 -12.47 -27.08 -9.09
CA GLU A 511 -13.50 -27.92 -9.69
C GLU A 511 -14.89 -27.35 -9.43
N PRO A 512 -15.68 -27.06 -10.45
CA PRO A 512 -17.08 -26.70 -10.29
C PRO A 512 -17.92 -27.94 -9.94
N ILE A 513 -18.69 -27.86 -8.84
CA ILE A 513 -19.58 -28.90 -8.38
C ILE A 513 -21.03 -28.43 -8.36
N GLY A 514 -21.66 -28.42 -9.54
CA GLY A 514 -23.04 -27.93 -9.70
C GLY A 514 -23.13 -26.41 -9.88
N HIS A 515 -24.32 -25.83 -9.73
CA HIS A 515 -24.57 -24.43 -10.00
C HIS A 515 -23.92 -23.52 -8.94
N ASN A 516 -22.89 -22.78 -9.37
CA ASN A 516 -22.20 -21.75 -8.56
C ASN A 516 -21.55 -22.28 -7.27
N ASN A 517 -21.20 -23.56 -7.21
CA ASN A 517 -20.40 -24.15 -6.13
C ASN A 517 -19.09 -24.68 -6.71
N PHE A 518 -18.03 -24.54 -5.92
CA PHE A 518 -16.68 -24.90 -6.34
C PHE A 518 -15.92 -25.54 -5.18
N ILE A 519 -15.10 -26.52 -5.49
CA ILE A 519 -14.07 -27.04 -4.59
C ILE A 519 -12.71 -26.58 -5.13
N GLN A 520 -11.87 -26.12 -4.25
CA GLN A 520 -10.47 -25.86 -4.55
C GLN A 520 -9.58 -26.74 -3.71
N ALA A 521 -8.69 -27.48 -4.35
CA ALA A 521 -7.60 -28.18 -3.72
C ALA A 521 -6.28 -27.45 -4.06
N THR A 522 -5.47 -27.17 -3.05
CA THR A 522 -4.16 -26.56 -3.27
C THR A 522 -3.06 -27.32 -2.53
N TYR A 523 -1.88 -27.32 -3.12
CA TYR A 523 -0.68 -27.79 -2.47
C TYR A 523 0.45 -26.81 -2.71
N SER A 524 1.19 -26.48 -1.66
CA SER A 524 2.41 -25.70 -1.78
C SER A 524 3.54 -26.30 -0.95
N ILE A 525 4.74 -26.23 -1.48
CA ILE A 525 5.98 -26.50 -0.80
C ILE A 525 6.91 -25.31 -0.94
N SER A 526 7.54 -24.92 0.14
CA SER A 526 8.58 -23.90 0.15
C SER A 526 9.76 -24.35 0.99
N GLN A 527 10.95 -24.02 0.51
CA GLN A 527 12.19 -24.21 1.26
C GLN A 527 12.93 -22.86 1.32
N ARG A 528 13.47 -22.58 2.49
CA ARG A 528 14.40 -21.48 2.70
C ARG A 528 15.65 -22.02 3.39
N LYS A 529 16.77 -21.85 2.72
CA LYS A 529 18.09 -22.08 3.28
C LYS A 529 18.76 -20.74 3.53
N GLN A 530 19.38 -20.61 4.67
CA GLN A 530 20.14 -19.42 5.04
C GLN A 530 21.41 -19.86 5.75
N GLU A 531 22.53 -19.30 5.33
CA GLU A 531 23.83 -19.47 5.97
C GLU A 531 24.34 -18.08 6.35
N ALA A 532 24.71 -17.95 7.60
CA ALA A 532 25.23 -16.71 8.16
C ALA A 532 26.52 -17.03 8.89
N LEU A 533 27.61 -16.38 8.50
CA LEU A 533 28.93 -16.50 9.09
C LEU A 533 29.27 -15.17 9.75
N LYS A 534 29.42 -15.15 11.06
CA LYS A 534 29.87 -13.97 11.80
C LYS A 534 31.21 -14.30 12.47
N ASN A 535 32.25 -13.62 12.08
CA ASN A 535 33.53 -13.66 12.71
C ASN A 535 33.82 -12.32 13.40
N VAL A 536 34.23 -12.38 14.65
CA VAL A 536 34.59 -11.22 15.46
C VAL A 536 36.09 -11.36 15.82
N TYR A 537 36.82 -10.28 15.64
CA TYR A 537 38.27 -10.26 15.88
C TYR A 537 38.59 -9.17 16.89
N ASN A 538 39.38 -9.53 17.89
CA ASN A 538 40.05 -8.63 18.82
C ASN A 538 41.40 -8.19 18.24
N GLN A 539 41.94 -7.10 18.76
CA GLN A 539 43.31 -6.66 18.41
C GLN A 539 44.34 -7.60 19.01
N ASP A 540 45.41 -7.81 18.27
CA ASP A 540 46.66 -8.43 18.78
C ASP A 540 47.54 -7.35 19.46
N ALA A 541 48.74 -7.76 19.86
CA ALA A 541 49.73 -6.88 20.50
C ALA A 541 50.21 -5.70 19.61
N ASP A 542 50.08 -5.86 18.28
CA ASP A 542 50.45 -4.84 17.30
C ASP A 542 49.24 -3.94 16.89
N GLY A 543 48.09 -4.13 17.50
CA GLY A 543 46.88 -3.36 17.23
C GLY A 543 46.13 -3.83 15.96
N ILE A 544 46.42 -5.02 15.44
CA ILE A 544 45.78 -5.60 14.23
C ILE A 544 44.62 -6.50 14.68
N TYR A 545 43.46 -6.32 14.07
CA TYR A 545 42.27 -7.17 14.34
C TYR A 545 42.39 -8.53 13.63
N ASN A 546 43.09 -9.47 14.26
CA ASN A 546 43.39 -10.82 13.73
C ASN A 546 43.15 -11.95 14.73
N VAL A 547 42.91 -11.62 16.02
CA VAL A 547 42.63 -12.60 17.06
C VAL A 547 41.15 -12.93 17.07
N LEU A 548 40.77 -14.14 16.55
CA LEU A 548 39.38 -14.58 16.50
C LEU A 548 38.82 -14.72 17.92
N ASP A 549 37.78 -13.97 18.19
CA ASP A 549 36.97 -14.10 19.40
C ASP A 549 35.92 -15.19 19.20
N SER A 550 36.16 -16.36 19.70
CA SER A 550 35.28 -17.53 19.53
C SER A 550 33.94 -17.40 20.31
N ALA A 551 33.91 -16.57 21.36
CA ALA A 551 32.71 -16.35 22.15
C ALA A 551 31.68 -15.54 21.38
N TYR A 552 32.14 -14.65 20.50
CA TYR A 552 31.33 -13.72 19.74
C TYR A 552 31.26 -14.02 18.25
N SER A 553 32.10 -14.97 17.81
CA SER A 553 32.05 -15.49 16.44
C SER A 553 31.05 -16.63 16.34
N GLN A 554 30.14 -16.52 15.36
CA GLN A 554 29.06 -17.46 15.28
C GLN A 554 28.64 -17.68 13.84
N SER A 555 28.41 -18.94 13.51
CA SER A 555 28.02 -19.33 12.17
C SER A 555 26.80 -20.23 12.23
N TYR A 556 25.85 -19.97 11.33
CA TYR A 556 24.60 -20.68 11.30
C TYR A 556 24.26 -21.20 9.92
N ARG A 557 23.73 -22.38 9.88
CA ARG A 557 23.09 -22.96 8.70
C ARG A 557 21.66 -23.35 9.03
N ASN A 558 20.72 -22.65 8.42
CA ASN A 558 19.29 -22.81 8.68
C ASN A 558 18.59 -23.36 7.46
N ASN A 559 17.73 -24.35 7.66
CA ASN A 559 16.91 -24.94 6.61
C ASN A 559 15.46 -25.04 7.09
N PHE A 560 14.55 -24.34 6.42
CA PHE A 560 13.13 -24.39 6.66
C PHE A 560 12.41 -24.99 5.47
N ILE A 561 11.66 -26.05 5.69
CA ILE A 561 10.73 -26.61 4.70
C ILE A 561 9.32 -26.45 5.25
N SER A 562 8.45 -25.81 4.52
CA SER A 562 7.05 -25.64 4.86
C SER A 562 6.19 -26.18 3.72
N GLN A 563 5.24 -27.01 4.07
CA GLN A 563 4.26 -27.53 3.14
C GLN A 563 2.87 -27.06 3.57
N ARG A 564 1.95 -26.91 2.64
CA ARG A 564 0.55 -26.66 2.91
C ARG A 564 -0.30 -27.42 1.91
N ALA A 565 -1.18 -28.26 2.42
CA ALA A 565 -2.26 -28.85 1.66
C ALA A 565 -3.57 -28.22 2.11
N SER A 566 -4.37 -27.73 1.20
CA SER A 566 -5.63 -27.05 1.50
C SER A 566 -6.78 -27.62 0.71
N LEU A 567 -7.93 -27.73 1.36
CA LEU A 567 -9.20 -28.04 0.71
C LEU A 567 -10.21 -26.96 1.09
N SER A 568 -10.81 -26.31 0.10
CA SER A 568 -11.75 -25.24 0.30
C SER A 568 -13.02 -25.45 -0.53
N PHE A 569 -14.15 -25.16 0.06
CA PHE A 569 -15.45 -25.12 -0.61
C PHE A 569 -15.92 -23.67 -0.72
N LYS A 570 -16.33 -23.26 -1.91
CA LYS A 570 -16.90 -21.94 -2.20
C LYS A 570 -18.29 -22.08 -2.79
N SER A 571 -19.22 -21.30 -2.27
CA SER A 571 -20.56 -21.13 -2.82
C SER A 571 -20.78 -19.67 -3.20
N GLN A 572 -21.22 -19.43 -4.41
CA GLN A 572 -21.47 -18.08 -4.97
C GLN A 572 -22.94 -17.93 -5.30
N ARG A 573 -23.58 -16.92 -4.72
CA ARG A 573 -24.99 -16.56 -4.91
C ARG A 573 -25.09 -15.09 -5.33
N ALA A 574 -26.25 -14.69 -5.77
CA ALA A 574 -26.48 -13.31 -6.25
C ALA A 574 -26.20 -12.22 -5.21
N LYS A 575 -26.49 -12.50 -3.94
CA LYS A 575 -26.31 -11.54 -2.84
C LYS A 575 -25.22 -11.91 -1.85
N PHE A 576 -24.73 -13.14 -1.88
CA PHE A 576 -23.67 -13.57 -0.96
C PHE A 576 -22.78 -14.62 -1.57
N ASN A 577 -21.56 -14.66 -1.09
CA ASN A 577 -20.66 -15.78 -1.31
C ASN A 577 -19.96 -16.13 0.00
N TYR A 578 -19.63 -17.40 0.14
CA TYR A 578 -18.80 -17.87 1.24
C TYR A 578 -17.80 -18.91 0.79
N THR A 579 -16.67 -18.91 1.47
CA THR A 579 -15.60 -19.90 1.30
C THR A 579 -15.28 -20.45 2.68
N ILE A 580 -15.24 -21.78 2.81
CA ILE A 580 -14.80 -22.47 4.03
C ILE A 580 -13.71 -23.43 3.60
N GLY A 581 -12.61 -23.45 4.33
CA GLY A 581 -11.48 -24.30 4.01
C GLY A 581 -10.70 -24.76 5.24
N LEU A 582 -9.94 -25.81 5.03
CA LEU A 582 -9.03 -26.36 6.02
C LEU A 582 -7.65 -26.54 5.39
N ASN A 583 -6.62 -26.05 6.08
CA ASN A 583 -5.24 -26.22 5.68
C ASN A 583 -4.56 -27.19 6.64
N LEU A 584 -3.77 -28.09 6.09
CA LEU A 584 -2.81 -28.92 6.81
C LEU A 584 -1.42 -28.36 6.51
N ASP A 585 -0.70 -27.94 7.55
CA ASP A 585 0.57 -27.21 7.46
C ASP A 585 1.74 -28.02 8.08
N PRO A 586 2.29 -29.06 7.41
CA PRO A 586 3.51 -29.70 7.86
C PRO A 586 4.71 -28.78 7.67
N SER A 587 5.56 -28.69 8.67
CA SER A 587 6.78 -27.92 8.61
C SER A 587 7.97 -28.65 9.24
N TYR A 588 9.13 -28.46 8.66
CA TYR A 588 10.41 -28.97 9.14
C TYR A 588 11.36 -27.79 9.26
N SER A 589 12.01 -27.64 10.39
CA SER A 589 13.08 -26.66 10.59
C SER A 589 14.33 -27.37 11.14
N SER A 590 15.49 -26.99 10.65
CA SER A 590 16.79 -27.36 11.15
C SER A 590 17.66 -26.14 11.27
N SER A 591 18.25 -25.96 12.43
CA SER A 591 19.26 -24.93 12.70
C SER A 591 20.53 -25.62 13.19
N GLU A 592 21.64 -25.30 12.59
CA GLU A 592 22.95 -25.80 12.95
C GLU A 592 23.85 -24.62 13.28
N ASN A 593 24.41 -24.62 14.48
CA ASN A 593 25.39 -23.63 14.93
C ASN A 593 26.75 -24.27 14.87
N PHE A 594 27.72 -23.58 14.29
CA PHE A 594 29.10 -24.08 14.11
C PHE A 594 30.14 -22.95 14.22
N VAL A 595 31.36 -23.32 14.61
CA VAL A 595 32.53 -22.44 14.59
C VAL A 595 33.62 -23.14 13.81
N GLY A 596 34.10 -22.54 12.72
CA GLY A 596 34.93 -23.23 11.77
C GLY A 596 34.22 -24.48 11.23
N ASP A 597 34.85 -25.65 11.33
CA ASP A 597 34.27 -26.93 10.88
C ASP A 597 33.53 -27.71 12.03
N THR A 598 33.54 -27.16 13.25
CA THR A 598 32.96 -27.81 14.41
C THR A 598 31.52 -27.41 14.64
N THR A 599 30.59 -28.40 14.55
CA THR A 599 29.20 -28.19 14.91
C THR A 599 29.05 -28.13 16.43
N LEU A 600 28.62 -27.00 16.95
CA LEU A 600 28.35 -26.77 18.38
C LEU A 600 26.97 -27.28 18.79
N SER A 601 25.96 -27.05 17.94
CA SER A 601 24.61 -27.51 18.21
C SER A 601 23.83 -27.70 16.91
N LYS A 602 22.90 -28.67 16.94
CA LYS A 602 21.95 -28.88 15.85
C LYS A 602 20.56 -29.12 16.42
N ILE A 603 19.65 -28.23 16.07
CA ILE A 603 18.25 -28.29 16.51
C ILE A 603 17.38 -28.61 15.31
N THR A 604 16.53 -29.62 15.48
CA THR A 604 15.60 -30.04 14.42
C THR A 604 14.20 -30.11 14.97
N ARG A 605 13.22 -29.56 14.24
CA ARG A 605 11.80 -29.59 14.64
C ARG A 605 10.91 -29.98 13.47
N LYS A 606 9.89 -30.78 13.79
CA LYS A 606 8.81 -31.16 12.88
C LYS A 606 7.50 -30.78 13.54
N VAL A 607 6.67 -30.01 12.86
CA VAL A 607 5.38 -29.56 13.37
C VAL A 607 4.32 -29.74 12.28
N VAL A 608 3.14 -30.23 12.68
CA VAL A 608 1.99 -30.32 11.79
C VAL A 608 0.84 -29.55 12.43
N ASN A 609 0.31 -28.55 11.74
CA ASN A 609 -0.78 -27.72 12.21
C ASN A 609 -1.98 -27.81 11.30
N LEU A 610 -3.17 -27.66 11.88
CA LEU A 610 -4.44 -27.51 11.19
C LEU A 610 -4.85 -26.03 11.28
N SER A 611 -5.12 -25.42 10.13
CA SER A 611 -5.43 -23.99 10.03
C SER A 611 -6.75 -23.81 9.28
N PRO A 612 -7.90 -23.67 9.98
CA PRO A 612 -9.17 -23.41 9.34
C PRO A 612 -9.22 -21.99 8.79
N MET A 613 -9.96 -21.83 7.70
CA MET A 613 -10.24 -20.52 7.08
C MET A 613 -11.72 -20.41 6.72
N ALA A 614 -12.29 -19.24 6.89
CA ALA A 614 -13.66 -18.94 6.50
C ALA A 614 -13.74 -17.51 5.97
N GLN A 615 -14.50 -17.34 4.92
CA GLN A 615 -14.81 -16.04 4.35
C GLN A 615 -16.29 -15.97 4.01
N PHE A 616 -16.92 -14.86 4.35
CA PHE A 616 -18.30 -14.57 4.03
C PHE A 616 -18.42 -13.14 3.50
N ASN A 617 -19.01 -12.98 2.33
CA ASN A 617 -19.31 -11.69 1.75
C ASN A 617 -20.81 -11.62 1.49
N TYR A 618 -21.44 -10.55 1.97
CA TYR A 618 -22.86 -10.27 1.74
C TYR A 618 -23.03 -8.91 1.07
N MET A 619 -23.69 -8.88 -0.06
CA MET A 619 -24.04 -7.67 -0.80
C MET A 619 -25.50 -7.32 -0.53
N PHE A 620 -25.76 -6.32 0.31
CA PHE A 620 -27.10 -5.79 0.55
C PHE A 620 -27.68 -5.20 -0.75
N ASP A 621 -26.82 -4.46 -1.45
CA ASP A 621 -27.00 -3.92 -2.78
C ASP A 621 -25.63 -3.81 -3.48
N LYS A 622 -25.56 -3.23 -4.69
CA LYS A 622 -24.30 -3.05 -5.45
C LYS A 622 -23.28 -2.11 -4.78
N ARG A 623 -23.66 -1.42 -3.71
CA ARG A 623 -22.92 -0.32 -3.08
C ARG A 623 -22.75 -0.51 -1.58
N THR A 624 -23.42 -1.50 -1.03
CA THR A 624 -23.39 -1.83 0.42
C THR A 624 -23.01 -3.30 0.57
N ASN A 625 -21.86 -3.56 1.18
CA ASN A 625 -21.41 -4.92 1.42
C ASN A 625 -20.83 -5.11 2.83
N LEU A 626 -20.93 -6.35 3.29
CA LEU A 626 -20.32 -6.85 4.52
C LEU A 626 -19.38 -8.01 4.16
N ARG A 627 -18.14 -7.91 4.60
CA ARG A 627 -17.15 -8.99 4.47
C ARG A 627 -16.67 -9.41 5.85
N ILE A 628 -16.68 -10.70 6.10
CA ILE A 628 -16.17 -11.33 7.31
C ILE A 628 -15.14 -12.37 6.87
N MET A 629 -13.96 -12.35 7.48
CA MET A 629 -12.90 -13.31 7.23
C MET A 629 -12.35 -13.82 8.55
N TYR A 630 -12.11 -15.11 8.60
CA TYR A 630 -11.37 -15.77 9.66
C TYR A 630 -10.24 -16.59 9.05
N ASN A 631 -9.03 -16.47 9.59
CA ASN A 631 -7.93 -17.35 9.23
C ASN A 631 -7.07 -17.69 10.45
N GLY A 632 -6.76 -18.97 10.58
CA GLY A 632 -5.73 -19.48 11.47
C GLY A 632 -4.39 -19.57 10.74
N ARG A 633 -3.30 -19.19 11.41
CA ARG A 633 -1.96 -19.25 10.82
C ARG A 633 -0.92 -19.61 11.87
N THR A 634 -0.09 -20.59 11.54
CA THR A 634 1.12 -20.90 12.29
C THR A 634 2.30 -20.08 11.77
N SER A 635 3.13 -19.59 12.68
CA SER A 635 4.43 -19.00 12.34
C SER A 635 5.52 -19.61 13.23
N GLN A 636 6.64 -19.93 12.60
CA GLN A 636 7.81 -20.45 13.29
C GLN A 636 8.53 -19.30 14.04
N PRO A 637 9.24 -19.61 15.13
CA PRO A 637 10.17 -18.67 15.74
C PRO A 637 11.21 -18.21 14.71
N SER A 638 11.68 -16.99 14.85
CA SER A 638 12.82 -16.49 14.04
C SER A 638 14.11 -17.17 14.47
N MET A 639 15.13 -17.10 13.63
CA MET A 639 16.43 -17.68 13.97
C MET A 639 17.07 -17.01 15.18
N THR A 640 17.01 -15.67 15.25
CA THR A 640 17.48 -14.90 16.41
C THR A 640 16.78 -15.36 17.71
N GLN A 641 15.51 -15.75 17.61
CA GLN A 641 14.78 -16.26 18.77
C GLN A 641 15.17 -17.69 19.18
N LEU A 642 15.67 -18.51 18.25
CA LEU A 642 16.04 -19.90 18.50
C LEU A 642 17.51 -20.07 18.86
N GLN A 643 18.38 -19.17 18.46
CA GLN A 643 19.82 -19.30 18.59
C GLN A 643 20.27 -19.01 20.03
N PRO A 644 20.81 -19.99 20.76
CA PRO A 644 21.23 -19.82 22.16
C PRO A 644 22.62 -19.16 22.24
N VAL A 645 22.79 -18.07 21.51
CA VAL A 645 24.05 -17.36 21.42
C VAL A 645 23.82 -15.88 21.69
N ALA A 646 24.67 -15.29 22.51
CA ALA A 646 24.59 -13.92 22.96
C ALA A 646 24.90 -12.94 21.81
N ASP A 647 23.98 -12.05 21.51
CA ASP A 647 24.25 -10.83 20.76
C ASP A 647 24.66 -9.73 21.75
N ILE A 648 25.90 -9.30 21.65
CA ILE A 648 26.53 -8.31 22.51
C ILE A 648 26.95 -7.06 21.73
N SER A 649 26.32 -6.81 20.60
CA SER A 649 26.54 -5.55 19.88
C SER A 649 26.27 -4.32 20.76
N ASP A 650 25.45 -4.48 21.79
CA ASP A 650 25.32 -3.62 22.95
C ASP A 650 25.59 -4.47 24.22
N PRO A 651 26.75 -4.33 24.86
CA PRO A 651 27.12 -5.13 26.02
C PRO A 651 26.23 -4.93 27.25
N THR A 652 25.49 -3.82 27.30
CA THR A 652 24.52 -3.54 28.36
C THR A 652 23.11 -4.08 28.05
N ASN A 653 22.87 -4.55 26.78
CA ASN A 653 21.60 -5.11 26.33
C ASN A 653 21.81 -6.42 25.56
N ILE A 654 22.16 -7.46 26.23
CA ILE A 654 22.47 -8.77 25.67
C ILE A 654 21.18 -9.49 25.23
N THR A 655 21.16 -10.05 24.04
CA THR A 655 20.06 -10.90 23.58
C THR A 655 20.52 -12.33 23.33
N ILE A 656 19.79 -13.32 23.87
CA ILE A 656 20.07 -14.76 23.71
C ILE A 656 18.80 -15.46 23.25
N GLY A 657 18.87 -16.20 22.15
CA GLY A 657 17.74 -16.99 21.68
C GLY A 657 17.48 -18.22 22.57
N ASN A 658 16.26 -18.75 22.48
CA ASN A 658 15.82 -19.96 23.18
C ASN A 658 15.48 -21.06 22.16
N PRO A 659 16.25 -22.16 22.11
CA PRO A 659 15.99 -23.25 21.19
C PRO A 659 14.70 -24.02 21.49
N ASP A 660 14.12 -23.88 22.69
CA ASP A 660 12.94 -24.63 23.12
C ASP A 660 11.61 -23.97 22.75
N LEU A 661 11.64 -22.90 21.97
CA LEU A 661 10.44 -22.19 21.54
C LEU A 661 9.57 -23.03 20.61
N ASN A 662 8.28 -23.06 20.90
CA ASN A 662 7.26 -23.64 20.05
C ASN A 662 6.75 -22.61 19.01
N PRO A 663 6.30 -23.05 17.85
CA PRO A 663 5.62 -22.19 16.89
C PRO A 663 4.38 -21.54 17.52
N ARG A 664 4.16 -20.27 17.16
CA ARG A 664 2.94 -19.56 17.57
C ARG A 664 1.83 -19.82 16.57
N TYR A 665 0.60 -19.90 17.08
CA TYR A 665 -0.61 -19.99 16.27
C TYR A 665 -1.47 -18.75 16.45
N THR A 666 -1.72 -18.04 15.36
CA THR A 666 -2.48 -16.79 15.35
C THR A 666 -3.85 -17.01 14.73
N ASN A 667 -4.90 -16.67 15.46
CA ASN A 667 -6.27 -16.61 14.99
C ASN A 667 -6.60 -15.16 14.63
N ASN A 668 -7.00 -14.91 13.40
CA ASN A 668 -7.35 -13.56 12.93
C ASN A 668 -8.81 -13.53 12.47
N VAL A 669 -9.53 -12.51 12.92
CA VAL A 669 -10.87 -12.16 12.44
C VAL A 669 -10.81 -10.77 11.82
N PHE A 670 -11.33 -10.63 10.63
CA PHE A 670 -11.47 -9.36 9.94
C PHE A 670 -12.92 -9.14 9.52
N ILE A 671 -13.46 -7.96 9.81
CA ILE A 671 -14.82 -7.56 9.44
C ILE A 671 -14.73 -6.22 8.74
N ARG A 672 -15.40 -6.11 7.60
CA ARG A 672 -15.53 -4.86 6.86
C ARG A 672 -16.97 -4.68 6.41
N PHE A 673 -17.54 -3.58 6.83
CA PHE A 673 -18.81 -3.06 6.31
C PHE A 673 -18.52 -1.77 5.56
N GLN A 674 -19.03 -1.65 4.35
CA GLN A 674 -18.91 -0.43 3.56
C GLN A 674 -20.24 -0.10 2.88
N GLN A 675 -20.55 1.19 2.83
CA GLN A 675 -21.71 1.74 2.16
C GLN A 675 -21.31 3.01 1.40
N PHE A 676 -21.68 3.07 0.15
CA PHE A 676 -21.55 4.28 -0.66
C PHE A 676 -22.92 4.68 -1.22
N THR A 677 -23.32 5.95 -1.03
CA THR A 677 -24.57 6.51 -1.51
C THR A 677 -24.26 7.62 -2.52
N PRO A 678 -24.27 7.35 -3.84
CA PRO A 678 -23.85 8.30 -4.89
C PRO A 678 -24.70 9.57 -4.92
N GLU A 679 -26.00 9.46 -4.70
CA GLU A 679 -26.93 10.59 -4.74
C GLU A 679 -26.57 11.65 -3.68
N LYS A 680 -26.06 11.17 -2.53
CA LYS A 680 -25.58 11.99 -1.42
C LYS A 680 -24.07 12.13 -1.41
N GLN A 681 -23.35 11.46 -2.32
CA GLN A 681 -21.88 11.36 -2.36
C GLN A 681 -21.29 10.96 -0.99
N ARG A 682 -22.03 10.15 -0.22
CA ARG A 682 -21.68 9.75 1.14
C ARG A 682 -21.00 8.38 1.13
N ALA A 683 -19.81 8.31 1.70
CA ALA A 683 -19.10 7.08 1.99
C ALA A 683 -19.08 6.82 3.50
N PHE A 684 -19.47 5.61 3.90
CA PHE A 684 -19.38 5.14 5.27
C PHE A 684 -18.71 3.76 5.30
N MET A 685 -17.75 3.57 6.20
CA MET A 685 -17.04 2.31 6.33
C MET A 685 -16.73 2.01 7.79
N ILE A 686 -16.91 0.74 8.17
CA ILE A 686 -16.44 0.18 9.44
C ILE A 686 -15.51 -0.98 9.10
N MET A 687 -14.33 -0.98 9.72
CA MET A 687 -13.40 -2.10 9.70
C MET A 687 -13.08 -2.51 11.14
N ALA A 688 -13.16 -3.80 11.41
CA ALA A 688 -12.72 -4.36 12.68
C ALA A 688 -11.79 -5.55 12.40
N ASN A 689 -10.70 -5.63 13.12
CA ASN A 689 -9.83 -6.80 13.15
C ASN A 689 -9.49 -7.16 14.58
N GLY A 690 -9.47 -8.47 14.83
CA GLY A 690 -9.06 -9.05 16.09
C GLY A 690 -8.06 -10.16 15.85
N SER A 691 -7.10 -10.30 16.76
CA SER A 691 -6.09 -11.33 16.76
C SER A 691 -5.96 -11.95 18.15
N TYR A 692 -5.95 -13.28 18.21
CA TYR A 692 -5.65 -14.04 19.42
C TYR A 692 -4.52 -15.02 19.13
N ILE A 693 -3.47 -15.00 19.96
CA ILE A 693 -2.25 -15.76 19.72
C ILE A 693 -2.10 -16.84 20.78
N ILE A 694 -1.93 -18.07 20.31
CA ILE A 694 -1.61 -19.24 21.13
C ILE A 694 -0.10 -19.50 21.00
N ASN A 695 0.57 -19.78 22.11
CA ASN A 695 2.02 -19.96 22.20
C ASN A 695 2.79 -18.75 21.64
N ASP A 696 2.33 -17.54 21.94
CA ASP A 696 3.06 -16.35 21.49
C ASP A 696 4.47 -16.33 22.06
N ILE A 697 5.40 -15.83 21.27
CA ILE A 697 6.80 -15.76 21.64
C ILE A 697 7.05 -14.35 22.18
N VAL A 698 7.33 -14.26 23.47
CA VAL A 698 7.53 -13.01 24.17
C VAL A 698 8.93 -12.92 24.75
N SER A 699 9.39 -11.69 24.99
CA SER A 699 10.65 -11.44 25.68
C SER A 699 10.57 -11.88 27.14
N TYR A 700 11.66 -12.46 27.62
CA TYR A 700 11.96 -12.75 29.00
C TYR A 700 13.25 -12.03 29.33
N THR A 701 13.14 -10.93 30.05
CA THR A 701 14.28 -10.02 30.36
C THR A 701 14.71 -10.23 31.80
N SER A 702 16.01 -10.49 31.99
CA SER A 702 16.67 -10.49 33.28
C SER A 702 17.48 -9.18 33.37
N TYR A 703 17.31 -8.45 34.45
CA TYR A 703 18.02 -7.22 34.73
C TYR A 703 18.92 -7.41 35.94
N ASN A 704 20.20 -7.16 35.77
CA ASN A 704 21.17 -7.14 36.87
C ASN A 704 21.26 -5.71 37.45
N GLN A 705 20.82 -5.57 38.69
CA GLN A 705 20.77 -4.26 39.36
C GLN A 705 22.16 -3.66 39.64
N GLU A 706 23.18 -4.51 39.84
CA GLU A 706 24.54 -4.05 40.13
C GLU A 706 25.26 -3.48 38.90
N THR A 707 25.07 -4.11 37.77
CA THR A 707 25.76 -3.73 36.51
C THR A 707 24.88 -2.94 35.56
N GLY A 708 23.57 -2.93 35.78
CA GLY A 708 22.60 -2.36 34.84
C GLY A 708 22.44 -3.17 33.54
N VAL A 709 23.08 -4.34 33.40
CA VAL A 709 23.03 -5.17 32.22
C VAL A 709 21.69 -5.87 32.10
N LYS A 710 21.10 -5.83 30.92
CA LYS A 710 19.87 -6.52 30.57
C LYS A 710 20.19 -7.72 29.70
N THR A 711 19.71 -8.88 30.11
CA THR A 711 19.78 -10.08 29.29
C THR A 711 18.36 -10.47 28.87
N THR A 712 18.09 -10.46 27.59
CA THR A 712 16.77 -10.80 27.03
C THR A 712 16.84 -12.15 26.31
N THR A 713 15.96 -13.06 26.70
CA THR A 713 15.68 -14.31 25.97
C THR A 713 14.19 -14.39 25.61
N TYR A 714 13.70 -15.54 25.19
CA TYR A 714 12.32 -15.71 24.70
C TYR A 714 11.63 -16.88 25.37
N LYS A 715 10.32 -16.73 25.62
CA LYS A 715 9.44 -17.80 26.11
C LYS A 715 8.12 -17.82 25.35
N ASN A 716 7.46 -18.98 25.28
CA ASN A 716 6.10 -19.07 24.80
C ASN A 716 5.10 -18.70 25.90
N VAL A 717 4.08 -17.93 25.55
CA VAL A 717 3.01 -17.53 26.47
C VAL A 717 1.66 -17.54 25.76
N ASN A 718 0.60 -17.80 26.52
CA ASN A 718 -0.79 -17.68 26.05
C ASN A 718 -1.44 -16.41 26.62
N GLY A 719 -2.49 -15.95 25.96
CA GLY A 719 -3.28 -14.81 26.43
C GLY A 719 -2.91 -13.48 25.80
N ASN A 720 -2.10 -13.47 24.76
CA ASN A 720 -1.86 -12.29 23.95
C ASN A 720 -2.97 -12.13 22.91
N TYR A 721 -3.63 -10.98 22.93
CA TYR A 721 -4.67 -10.65 21.97
C TYR A 721 -4.69 -9.16 21.69
N SER A 722 -5.17 -8.81 20.53
CA SER A 722 -5.34 -7.42 20.13
C SER A 722 -6.57 -7.26 19.24
N GLY A 723 -7.12 -6.08 19.22
CA GLY A 723 -8.22 -5.74 18.33
C GLY A 723 -8.19 -4.26 17.99
N ASN A 724 -8.66 -3.93 16.80
CA ASN A 724 -8.91 -2.55 16.45
C ASN A 724 -10.21 -2.42 15.65
N VAL A 725 -10.89 -1.33 15.87
CA VAL A 725 -12.08 -0.90 15.13
C VAL A 725 -11.78 0.48 14.55
N ARG A 726 -12.06 0.63 13.26
CA ARG A 726 -11.94 1.91 12.55
C ARG A 726 -13.27 2.21 11.87
N MET A 727 -13.79 3.37 12.13
CA MET A 727 -14.98 3.91 11.48
C MET A 727 -14.60 5.15 10.67
N MET A 728 -15.11 5.27 9.48
CA MET A 728 -14.84 6.38 8.57
C MET A 728 -16.13 6.87 7.97
N LEU A 729 -16.31 8.17 7.98
CA LEU A 729 -17.44 8.87 7.36
C LEU A 729 -16.91 10.01 6.51
N ASN A 730 -17.31 10.05 5.25
CA ASN A 730 -17.11 11.19 4.38
C ASN A 730 -18.46 11.55 3.75
N THR A 731 -18.90 12.78 3.92
CA THR A 731 -20.20 13.22 3.42
C THR A 731 -20.22 14.72 3.12
N PRO A 732 -20.65 15.15 1.92
CA PRO A 732 -20.96 16.55 1.68
C PRO A 732 -22.21 16.96 2.46
N LEU A 733 -22.28 18.23 2.82
CA LEU A 733 -23.47 18.86 3.37
C LEU A 733 -24.52 19.14 2.27
N LYS A 734 -25.67 19.70 2.64
CA LYS A 734 -26.71 20.14 1.67
C LYS A 734 -26.12 21.06 0.61
N ASN A 735 -25.26 21.99 1.00
CA ASN A 735 -24.41 22.72 0.09
C ASN A 735 -23.16 21.87 -0.21
N LYS A 736 -23.10 21.27 -1.39
CA LYS A 736 -22.02 20.37 -1.83
C LYS A 736 -20.60 21.00 -1.84
N LYS A 737 -20.51 22.32 -1.65
CA LYS A 737 -19.22 22.98 -1.45
C LYS A 737 -18.59 22.64 -0.10
N PHE A 738 -19.38 22.19 0.87
CA PHE A 738 -18.92 21.76 2.17
C PHE A 738 -18.95 20.24 2.27
N SER A 739 -17.87 19.65 2.79
CA SER A 739 -17.81 18.22 3.13
C SER A 739 -17.31 18.04 4.55
N ILE A 740 -17.81 17.00 5.22
CA ILE A 740 -17.36 16.56 6.53
C ILE A 740 -16.65 15.23 6.35
N ASN A 741 -15.48 15.11 6.95
CA ASN A 741 -14.76 13.86 7.11
C ASN A 741 -14.57 13.56 8.61
N SER A 742 -14.67 12.28 8.98
CA SER A 742 -14.45 11.82 10.34
C SER A 742 -13.83 10.42 10.29
N MET A 743 -12.85 10.20 11.12
CA MET A 743 -12.21 8.90 11.32
C MET A 743 -12.02 8.63 12.80
N THR A 744 -12.81 7.68 13.31
CA THR A 744 -12.72 7.17 14.68
C THR A 744 -11.92 5.87 14.68
N MET A 745 -10.99 5.70 15.58
CA MET A 745 -10.25 4.47 15.80
C MET A 745 -10.21 4.11 17.28
N ALA A 746 -10.54 2.86 17.58
CA ALA A 746 -10.32 2.24 18.89
C ALA A 746 -9.41 1.03 18.71
N SER A 747 -8.33 0.96 19.47
CA SER A 747 -7.40 -0.17 19.46
C SER A 747 -7.15 -0.64 20.88
N PHE A 748 -7.18 -1.94 21.07
CA PHE A 748 -6.89 -2.58 22.35
C PHE A 748 -5.87 -3.70 22.15
N ALA A 749 -4.88 -3.79 23.03
CA ALA A 749 -3.90 -4.87 23.04
C ALA A 749 -3.64 -5.35 24.47
N ASN A 750 -3.53 -6.65 24.65
CA ASN A 750 -3.07 -7.32 25.85
C ASN A 750 -1.80 -8.09 25.51
N SER A 751 -0.67 -7.69 26.07
CA SER A 751 0.64 -8.26 25.82
C SER A 751 1.24 -8.76 27.13
N ASN A 752 1.74 -9.98 27.13
CA ASN A 752 2.45 -10.57 28.27
C ASN A 752 3.95 -10.59 27.97
N GLY A 753 4.76 -10.44 28.98
CA GLY A 753 6.21 -10.60 28.97
C GLY A 753 6.67 -11.07 30.33
N TYR A 754 7.98 -11.26 30.49
CA TYR A 754 8.58 -11.65 31.76
C TYR A 754 9.77 -10.75 32.05
N ILE A 755 9.88 -10.34 33.30
CA ILE A 755 10.99 -9.55 33.80
C ILE A 755 11.43 -10.13 35.14
N ASN A 756 12.71 -10.51 35.30
CA ASN A 756 13.24 -11.17 36.47
C ASN A 756 12.32 -12.32 36.97
N GLU A 757 11.93 -13.21 36.03
CA GLU A 757 11.02 -14.36 36.27
C GLU A 757 9.54 -14.03 36.54
N GLU A 758 9.19 -12.79 36.81
CA GLU A 758 7.82 -12.37 37.04
C GLU A 758 7.10 -12.02 35.73
N LYS A 759 5.85 -12.50 35.63
CA LYS A 759 5.01 -12.21 34.48
C LYS A 759 4.49 -10.79 34.54
N ASN A 760 4.79 -10.03 33.51
CA ASN A 760 4.20 -8.71 33.27
C ASN A 760 3.13 -8.74 32.20
N THR A 761 1.96 -8.20 32.51
CA THR A 761 0.86 -8.02 31.56
C THR A 761 0.66 -6.54 31.29
N ASN A 762 0.89 -6.14 30.05
CA ASN A 762 0.63 -4.78 29.60
C ASN A 762 -0.69 -4.75 28.80
N ARG A 763 -1.59 -3.85 29.21
CA ARG A 763 -2.84 -3.57 28.49
C ARG A 763 -2.77 -2.15 27.96
N ASN A 764 -3.01 -2.01 26.68
CA ASN A 764 -2.96 -0.72 25.99
C ASN A 764 -4.30 -0.47 25.28
N LEU A 765 -4.95 0.65 25.61
CA LEU A 765 -6.15 1.14 24.94
C LEU A 765 -5.84 2.47 24.27
N ILE A 766 -6.01 2.52 22.96
CA ILE A 766 -5.88 3.74 22.16
C ILE A 766 -7.24 4.10 21.59
N LEU A 767 -7.72 5.29 21.91
CA LEU A 767 -8.89 5.91 21.31
C LEU A 767 -8.42 7.13 20.53
N SER A 768 -8.79 7.23 19.27
CA SER A 768 -8.48 8.42 18.47
C SER A 768 -9.65 8.82 17.59
N GLU A 769 -9.85 10.12 17.51
CA GLU A 769 -10.79 10.77 16.61
C GLU A 769 -10.04 11.82 15.79
N ARG A 770 -10.33 11.83 14.50
CA ARG A 770 -9.91 12.89 13.59
C ARG A 770 -11.12 13.31 12.78
N GLY A 771 -11.44 14.60 12.82
CA GLY A 771 -12.56 15.16 12.07
C GLY A 771 -12.15 16.43 11.36
N GLY A 772 -12.84 16.75 10.27
CA GLY A 772 -12.59 17.97 9.52
C GLY A 772 -13.81 18.41 8.70
N ILE A 773 -13.79 19.67 8.36
CA ILE A 773 -14.75 20.32 7.45
C ILE A 773 -13.95 21.00 6.36
N ASP A 774 -14.26 20.69 5.12
CA ASP A 774 -13.67 21.30 3.94
C ASP A 774 -14.71 22.12 3.18
N PHE A 775 -14.33 23.31 2.79
CA PHE A 775 -15.06 24.17 1.85
C PHE A 775 -14.25 24.26 0.56
N ARG A 776 -14.89 24.06 -0.60
CA ARG A 776 -14.24 24.07 -1.91
C ARG A 776 -15.05 24.88 -2.90
N SER A 777 -14.35 25.80 -3.56
CA SER A 777 -14.93 26.64 -4.62
C SER A 777 -13.93 26.86 -5.76
N SER A 778 -14.31 27.66 -6.74
CA SER A 778 -13.43 28.00 -7.87
C SER A 778 -12.31 28.98 -7.51
N TYR A 779 -12.44 29.71 -6.42
CA TYR A 779 -11.51 30.77 -5.99
C TYR A 779 -10.94 30.59 -4.59
N LEU A 780 -11.53 29.69 -3.79
CA LEU A 780 -11.11 29.45 -2.40
C LEU A 780 -11.34 27.99 -2.01
N ASP A 781 -10.31 27.30 -1.56
CA ASP A 781 -10.41 26.06 -0.83
C ASP A 781 -9.98 26.34 0.63
N LEU A 782 -10.78 25.93 1.59
CA LEU A 782 -10.54 26.09 3.03
C LEU A 782 -10.86 24.78 3.73
N GLY A 783 -9.98 24.33 4.59
CA GLY A 783 -10.23 23.18 5.46
C GLY A 783 -9.84 23.47 6.89
N VAL A 784 -10.64 22.95 7.82
CA VAL A 784 -10.35 22.95 9.26
C VAL A 784 -10.47 21.52 9.75
N ASN A 785 -9.47 21.05 10.50
CA ASN A 785 -9.48 19.72 11.06
C ASN A 785 -9.01 19.74 12.52
N GLY A 786 -9.44 18.73 13.27
CA GLY A 786 -8.98 18.48 14.62
C GLY A 786 -8.74 17.00 14.84
N ASN A 787 -7.83 16.70 15.75
CA ASN A 787 -7.57 15.32 16.15
C ASN A 787 -7.35 15.25 17.67
N ILE A 788 -7.79 14.14 18.23
CA ILE A 788 -7.50 13.76 19.60
C ILE A 788 -7.13 12.28 19.63
N ARG A 789 -6.09 11.94 20.37
CA ARG A 789 -5.68 10.57 20.65
C ARG A 789 -5.44 10.42 22.15
N TYR A 790 -6.20 9.54 22.75
CA TYR A 790 -6.03 9.09 24.12
C TYR A 790 -5.36 7.71 24.10
N ASN A 791 -4.34 7.54 24.91
CA ASN A 791 -3.64 6.28 25.08
C ASN A 791 -3.58 5.96 26.57
N ALA A 792 -4.26 4.90 27.01
CA ALA A 792 -4.23 4.38 28.37
C ALA A 792 -3.41 3.10 28.39
N THR A 793 -2.33 3.12 29.16
CA THR A 793 -1.47 1.95 29.35
C THR A 793 -1.53 1.52 30.80
N SER A 794 -1.77 0.23 31.03
CA SER A 794 -1.75 -0.35 32.35
C SER A 794 -0.83 -1.56 32.38
N ASN A 795 -0.03 -1.63 33.43
CA ASN A 795 1.03 -2.58 33.64
C ASN A 795 0.78 -3.36 34.94
N SER A 796 0.97 -4.69 34.95
CA SER A 796 0.65 -5.49 36.13
C SER A 796 1.73 -5.47 37.18
N LEU A 797 2.99 -5.23 36.83
CA LEU A 797 4.11 -5.20 37.79
C LEU A 797 4.23 -3.83 38.51
N GLN A 798 3.89 -2.77 37.79
CA GLN A 798 4.00 -1.39 38.33
C GLN A 798 2.68 -0.66 38.12
N LYS A 799 1.70 -0.92 38.98
CA LYS A 799 0.36 -0.33 38.81
C LYS A 799 0.34 1.18 39.06
N GLU A 800 1.24 1.68 39.86
CA GLU A 800 1.34 3.11 40.19
C GLU A 800 1.92 3.94 39.04
N ASN A 801 2.69 3.31 38.18
CA ASN A 801 3.26 3.91 36.97
C ASN A 801 2.35 3.80 35.73
N ASN A 802 1.09 3.46 35.91
CA ASN A 802 0.12 3.48 34.82
C ASN A 802 -0.05 4.91 34.31
N GLN A 803 0.20 5.13 33.03
CA GLN A 803 0.15 6.47 32.44
C GLN A 803 -0.93 6.56 31.37
N ASN A 804 -1.63 7.68 31.44
CA ASN A 804 -2.55 8.09 30.40
C ASN A 804 -1.93 9.24 29.61
N THR A 805 -1.84 9.12 28.31
CA THR A 805 -1.33 10.18 27.46
C THR A 805 -2.40 10.69 26.53
N PHE A 806 -2.36 11.98 26.27
CA PHE A 806 -3.20 12.64 25.29
C PHE A 806 -2.31 13.33 24.26
N ASN A 807 -2.66 13.15 22.99
CA ASN A 807 -2.16 13.96 21.90
C ASN A 807 -3.36 14.57 21.20
N TYR A 808 -3.39 15.88 21.08
CA TYR A 808 -4.47 16.59 20.42
C TYR A 808 -3.94 17.76 19.61
N GLY A 809 -4.67 18.09 18.60
CA GLY A 809 -4.27 19.17 17.71
C GLY A 809 -5.44 19.68 16.89
N ALA A 810 -5.25 20.85 16.34
CA ALA A 810 -6.15 21.47 15.39
C ALA A 810 -5.32 22.08 14.26
N GLY A 811 -5.87 22.04 13.06
CA GLY A 811 -5.20 22.58 11.89
C GLY A 811 -6.18 23.17 10.90
N GLY A 812 -5.64 23.99 10.02
CA GLY A 812 -6.39 24.52 8.89
C GLY A 812 -5.48 24.75 7.72
N TYR A 813 -6.06 24.66 6.55
CA TYR A 813 -5.39 25.04 5.30
C TYR A 813 -6.26 25.96 4.48
N THR A 814 -5.63 26.80 3.71
CA THR A 814 -6.30 27.66 2.72
C THR A 814 -5.54 27.68 1.43
N THR A 815 -6.27 27.65 0.32
CA THR A 815 -5.74 27.91 -1.02
C THR A 815 -6.62 28.96 -1.68
N ILE A 816 -6.01 30.09 -2.04
CA ILE A 816 -6.67 31.21 -2.70
C ILE A 816 -6.20 31.25 -4.14
N TYR A 817 -7.13 31.20 -5.07
CA TYR A 817 -6.90 31.32 -6.50
C TYR A 817 -7.23 32.76 -6.91
N LEU A 818 -6.21 33.52 -7.23
CA LEU A 818 -6.29 34.92 -7.59
C LEU A 818 -6.30 35.11 -9.13
N PRO A 819 -6.78 36.24 -9.62
CA PRO A 819 -6.63 36.60 -11.05
C PRO A 819 -5.20 36.54 -11.53
N LEU A 820 -5.00 36.42 -12.84
CA LEU A 820 -3.68 36.37 -13.50
C LEU A 820 -2.87 35.12 -13.06
N ASP A 821 -3.52 34.03 -12.69
CA ASP A 821 -2.88 32.75 -12.30
C ASP A 821 -1.93 32.85 -11.10
N PHE A 822 -2.22 33.76 -10.17
CA PHE A 822 -1.61 33.74 -8.86
C PHE A 822 -2.33 32.78 -7.94
N LYS A 823 -1.57 32.06 -7.11
CA LYS A 823 -2.09 31.15 -6.10
C LYS A 823 -1.34 31.37 -4.78
N ILE A 824 -2.09 31.50 -3.70
CA ILE A 824 -1.56 31.57 -2.33
C ILE A 824 -2.03 30.34 -1.59
N GLU A 825 -1.11 29.65 -0.92
CA GLU A 825 -1.40 28.49 -0.09
C GLU A 825 -0.80 28.73 1.30
N SER A 826 -1.56 28.39 2.33
CA SER A 826 -1.09 28.42 3.71
C SER A 826 -1.70 27.28 4.51
N ASP A 827 -0.91 26.65 5.36
CA ASP A 827 -1.37 25.67 6.32
C ASP A 827 -0.79 25.98 7.71
N VAL A 828 -1.65 25.83 8.72
CA VAL A 828 -1.32 26.00 10.13
C VAL A 828 -1.78 24.76 10.86
N ASN A 829 -0.88 24.15 11.62
CA ASN A 829 -1.18 22.96 12.41
C ASN A 829 -0.62 23.16 13.83
N TRP A 830 -1.51 23.18 14.79
CA TRP A 830 -1.16 23.15 16.21
C TRP A 830 -1.25 21.72 16.73
N SER A 831 -0.25 21.28 17.46
CA SER A 831 -0.24 19.99 18.14
C SER A 831 0.37 20.10 19.53
N THR A 832 -0.19 19.33 20.45
CA THR A 832 0.32 19.26 21.82
C THR A 832 0.14 17.87 22.39
N ASN A 833 0.97 17.51 23.36
CA ASN A 833 0.88 16.27 24.11
C ASN A 833 0.80 16.52 25.62
N SER A 834 0.30 15.53 26.35
CA SER A 834 0.35 15.51 27.81
C SER A 834 0.52 14.08 28.33
N GLY A 835 1.08 13.94 29.55
CA GLY A 835 1.39 12.64 30.14
C GLY A 835 2.70 12.02 29.63
N TYR A 836 3.57 12.80 28.99
CA TYR A 836 4.92 12.41 28.60
C TYR A 836 5.93 12.77 29.71
N GLY A 837 7.11 12.16 29.68
CA GLY A 837 8.19 12.45 30.60
C GLY A 837 8.67 13.91 30.53
N ASP A 838 9.38 14.33 31.56
CA ASP A 838 9.95 15.69 31.64
C ASP A 838 10.95 15.89 30.47
N GLY A 839 10.84 17.03 29.77
CA GLY A 839 11.66 17.35 28.62
C GLY A 839 11.07 16.86 27.25
N PHE A 840 10.00 16.04 27.28
CA PHE A 840 9.35 15.53 26.04
C PHE A 840 7.93 16.11 25.86
N LYS A 841 7.66 17.26 26.44
CA LYS A 841 6.40 17.98 26.21
C LYS A 841 6.47 18.69 24.89
N GLN A 842 5.50 18.39 24.03
CA GLN A 842 5.32 19.03 22.75
C GLN A 842 4.20 20.07 22.86
N ASN A 843 4.45 21.27 22.37
CA ASN A 843 3.43 22.27 22.09
C ASN A 843 3.95 23.12 20.94
N GLU A 844 3.54 22.75 19.70
CA GLU A 844 4.07 23.35 18.49
C GLU A 844 2.97 23.88 17.60
N VAL A 845 3.24 25.00 16.95
CA VAL A 845 2.43 25.55 15.86
C VAL A 845 3.27 25.55 14.60
N LEU A 846 2.99 24.64 13.69
CA LEU A 846 3.65 24.59 12.39
C LEU A 846 2.87 25.44 11.39
N TRP A 847 3.51 26.47 10.90
CA TRP A 847 2.92 27.37 9.91
C TRP A 847 3.78 27.37 8.65
N ASN A 848 3.19 26.95 7.52
CA ASN A 848 3.79 26.99 6.21
C ASN A 848 2.98 27.90 5.30
N ALA A 849 3.66 28.59 4.39
CA ALA A 849 3.00 29.44 3.38
C ALA A 849 3.72 29.37 2.05
N SER A 850 2.97 29.51 0.96
CA SER A 850 3.56 29.65 -0.36
C SER A 850 2.76 30.63 -1.23
N ALA A 851 3.47 31.32 -2.11
CA ALA A 851 2.90 32.13 -3.18
C ALA A 851 3.47 31.66 -4.51
N SER A 852 2.62 31.47 -5.50
CA SER A 852 3.06 31.05 -6.83
C SER A 852 2.37 31.83 -7.93
N LYS A 853 3.09 32.03 -9.04
CA LYS A 853 2.63 32.67 -10.27
C LYS A 853 2.88 31.72 -11.42
N SER A 854 1.83 31.36 -12.15
CA SER A 854 1.98 30.64 -13.42
C SER A 854 2.06 31.63 -14.60
N PHE A 855 2.91 31.30 -15.56
CA PHE A 855 3.21 32.11 -16.73
C PHE A 855 3.62 31.22 -17.90
N LEU A 856 4.02 31.78 -19.02
CA LEU A 856 4.19 31.10 -20.30
C LEU A 856 2.85 30.67 -20.94
N LYS A 857 2.91 30.25 -22.20
CA LYS A 857 1.74 29.78 -22.93
C LYS A 857 1.17 28.56 -22.17
N SER A 858 -0.14 28.60 -21.85
CA SER A 858 -0.84 27.50 -21.14
C SER A 858 -0.31 27.19 -19.74
N ASN A 859 0.21 28.21 -19.05
CA ASN A 859 0.69 28.05 -17.67
C ASN A 859 1.80 27.01 -17.51
N GLN A 860 2.63 26.82 -18.55
CA GLN A 860 3.71 25.84 -18.54
C GLN A 860 4.81 26.17 -17.52
N GLY A 861 5.07 27.44 -17.25
CA GLY A 861 6.01 27.89 -16.24
C GLY A 861 5.32 28.33 -14.96
N THR A 862 5.86 27.97 -13.80
CA THR A 862 5.39 28.44 -12.50
C THR A 862 6.60 28.83 -11.65
N LEU A 863 6.60 30.01 -11.13
CA LEU A 863 7.54 30.45 -10.09
C LEU A 863 6.80 30.34 -8.75
N ARG A 864 7.41 29.68 -7.76
CA ARG A 864 6.84 29.48 -6.42
C ARG A 864 7.86 29.92 -5.37
N PHE A 865 7.45 30.74 -4.47
CA PHE A 865 8.14 31.04 -3.22
C PHE A 865 7.43 30.29 -2.10
N LYS A 866 8.17 29.55 -1.25
CA LYS A 866 7.62 28.78 -0.14
C LYS A 866 8.46 28.97 1.11
N ILE A 867 7.80 29.11 2.25
CA ILE A 867 8.39 29.18 3.58
C ILE A 867 7.85 28.01 4.38
N TYR A 868 8.73 27.30 5.04
CA TYR A 868 8.44 26.18 5.92
C TYR A 868 8.70 26.58 7.35
N ASP A 869 7.81 26.15 8.26
CA ASP A 869 7.92 26.36 9.71
C ASP A 869 8.27 27.82 10.06
N ILE A 870 7.37 28.73 9.69
CA ILE A 870 7.55 30.18 9.87
C ILE A 870 7.80 30.52 11.36
N LEU A 871 7.18 29.79 12.27
CA LEU A 871 7.28 30.02 13.72
C LEU A 871 8.48 29.32 14.38
N GLN A 872 9.22 28.49 13.63
CA GLN A 872 10.40 27.76 14.12
C GLN A 872 10.11 26.86 15.31
N GLN A 873 8.98 26.16 15.29
CA GLN A 873 8.52 25.35 16.43
C GLN A 873 8.51 23.85 16.14
N ARG A 874 9.03 23.41 15.00
CA ARG A 874 8.99 21.99 14.64
C ARG A 874 9.81 21.13 15.59
N SER A 875 9.17 20.11 16.17
CA SER A 875 9.77 19.07 16.97
C SER A 875 9.42 17.67 16.43
N ASN A 876 10.16 16.66 16.83
CA ASN A 876 9.89 15.27 16.47
C ASN A 876 10.01 14.38 17.71
N ILE A 877 8.96 14.36 18.52
CA ILE A 877 8.88 13.61 19.77
C ILE A 877 7.96 12.42 19.59
N SER A 878 8.40 11.25 20.04
CA SER A 878 7.63 10.01 20.00
C SER A 878 7.69 9.25 21.31
N ARG A 879 6.61 8.50 21.65
CA ARG A 879 6.55 7.59 22.78
C ARG A 879 6.32 6.16 22.32
N SER A 880 7.14 5.24 22.84
CA SER A 880 6.99 3.80 22.71
C SER A 880 6.69 3.17 24.06
N VAL A 881 5.69 2.27 24.11
CA VAL A 881 5.32 1.54 25.33
C VAL A 881 5.25 0.05 25.01
N THR A 882 5.99 -0.73 25.78
CA THR A 882 6.04 -2.19 25.69
C THR A 882 5.72 -2.82 27.04
N ALA A 883 5.75 -4.16 27.12
CA ALA A 883 5.61 -4.85 28.39
C ALA A 883 6.80 -4.66 29.34
N SER A 884 7.95 -4.18 28.84
CA SER A 884 9.19 -4.09 29.61
C SER A 884 9.70 -2.67 29.82
N TYR A 885 9.21 -1.69 29.05
CA TYR A 885 9.67 -0.31 29.16
C TYR A 885 8.66 0.71 28.60
N ILE A 886 8.84 1.95 29.04
CA ILE A 886 8.29 3.18 28.44
C ILE A 886 9.47 4.00 27.97
N GLN A 887 9.46 4.50 26.74
CA GLN A 887 10.54 5.29 26.17
C GLN A 887 9.99 6.50 25.42
N ASP A 888 10.48 7.66 25.76
CA ASP A 888 10.31 8.92 25.03
C ASP A 888 11.57 9.19 24.21
N SER A 889 11.39 9.66 22.99
CA SER A 889 12.50 9.95 22.08
C SER A 889 12.24 11.24 21.30
N GLU A 890 13.26 12.06 21.16
CA GLU A 890 13.29 13.25 20.33
C GLU A 890 14.36 13.09 19.24
N TYR A 891 14.04 13.55 18.04
CA TYR A 891 14.95 13.50 16.89
C TYR A 891 15.16 14.89 16.30
N ASN A 892 16.33 15.13 15.71
CA ASN A 892 16.59 16.34 14.95
C ASN A 892 15.66 16.44 13.74
N THR A 893 15.30 17.68 13.41
CA THR A 893 14.38 17.99 12.31
C THR A 893 14.93 19.11 11.45
N LEU A 894 14.35 19.25 10.25
CA LEU A 894 14.55 20.46 9.44
C LEU A 894 13.93 21.64 10.19
N GLY A 895 14.74 22.62 10.55
CA GLY A 895 14.25 23.89 11.08
C GLY A 895 13.63 24.75 9.96
N SER A 896 13.18 25.96 10.31
CA SER A 896 12.60 26.90 9.36
C SER A 896 13.55 27.26 8.21
N TYR A 897 13.02 27.28 6.99
CA TYR A 897 13.71 27.69 5.77
C TYR A 897 12.73 28.18 4.71
N PHE A 898 13.21 28.95 3.75
CA PHE A 898 12.45 29.30 2.56
C PHE A 898 13.11 28.78 1.29
N MET A 899 12.32 28.61 0.25
CA MET A 899 12.79 28.17 -1.07
C MET A 899 12.07 28.89 -2.19
N VAL A 900 12.78 29.11 -3.29
CA VAL A 900 12.23 29.54 -4.56
C VAL A 900 12.32 28.39 -5.54
N HIS A 901 11.20 28.02 -6.14
CA HIS A 901 11.10 26.94 -7.12
C HIS A 901 10.70 27.49 -8.48
N PHE A 902 11.35 27.03 -9.51
CA PHE A 902 10.89 27.15 -10.90
C PHE A 902 10.37 25.78 -11.36
N ILE A 903 9.15 25.74 -11.85
CA ILE A 903 8.47 24.52 -12.29
C ILE A 903 8.10 24.71 -13.75
N TYR A 904 8.54 23.80 -14.60
CA TYR A 904 8.18 23.77 -16.02
C TYR A 904 7.41 22.50 -16.35
N ARG A 905 6.24 22.66 -17.00
CA ARG A 905 5.37 21.55 -17.43
C ARG A 905 5.19 21.62 -18.93
N PHE A 906 5.31 20.49 -19.60
CA PHE A 906 5.07 20.41 -21.03
C PHE A 906 4.17 19.22 -21.37
N SER A 907 3.43 19.36 -22.47
CA SER A 907 2.60 18.30 -23.03
C SER A 907 2.43 18.51 -24.54
N ILE A 908 2.86 17.55 -25.32
CA ILE A 908 2.85 17.58 -26.79
C ILE A 908 2.18 16.30 -27.27
N PHE A 909 0.98 16.41 -27.87
CA PHE A 909 0.23 15.27 -28.37
C PHE A 909 0.13 15.31 -29.91
N LYS A 910 0.06 14.11 -30.53
CA LYS A 910 -0.03 13.97 -31.99
C LYS A 910 -1.40 14.46 -32.45
N GLY A 911 -1.41 15.51 -33.28
CA GLY A 911 -2.65 16.19 -33.73
C GLY A 911 -2.61 17.70 -33.58
N GLY A 912 -1.47 18.30 -33.16
CA GLY A 912 -1.32 19.72 -33.00
C GLY A 912 -2.01 20.32 -31.77
N ALA A 913 -2.78 19.52 -31.06
CA ALA A 913 -3.32 19.92 -29.77
C ALA A 913 -2.26 19.75 -28.69
N SER A 914 -1.65 20.85 -28.24
CA SER A 914 -1.06 20.85 -26.92
C SER A 914 -2.19 20.58 -25.90
N ALA A 915 -1.91 20.04 -24.73
CA ALA A 915 -2.94 19.89 -23.69
C ALA A 915 -3.66 21.22 -23.38
N SER A 916 -3.08 22.34 -23.80
CA SER A 916 -3.60 23.69 -23.76
C SER A 916 -4.56 24.04 -24.91
N ASP A 917 -4.44 23.36 -26.05
CA ASP A 917 -5.26 23.64 -27.23
C ASP A 917 -6.55 22.82 -27.24
N VAL A 918 -6.64 21.79 -26.40
CA VAL A 918 -7.92 21.15 -26.08
C VAL A 918 -8.68 22.13 -25.19
N LYS A 919 -9.34 23.08 -25.82
CA LYS A 919 -10.31 23.95 -25.13
C LYS A 919 -11.15 23.04 -24.28
N THR A 920 -11.14 23.24 -22.99
CA THR A 920 -12.21 22.74 -22.14
C THR A 920 -13.48 23.18 -22.85
N PRO A 921 -14.41 22.31 -23.23
CA PRO A 921 -15.61 22.75 -23.88
C PRO A 921 -16.32 23.69 -22.92
N GLY A 922 -15.97 24.95 -22.99
CA GLY A 922 -16.84 25.99 -22.61
C GLY A 922 -18.01 25.85 -23.56
N ARG A 923 -19.07 25.17 -23.11
CA ARG A 923 -20.36 25.16 -23.77
C ARG A 923 -20.35 24.72 -25.24
N SER A 924 -19.96 23.54 -25.56
CA SER A 924 -20.59 22.74 -26.63
C SER A 924 -19.79 21.45 -26.81
N GLY A 925 -20.16 20.42 -26.12
CA GLY A 925 -19.57 19.12 -26.32
C GLY A 925 -20.62 18.04 -26.07
N ARG A 926 -21.13 17.42 -27.10
CA ARG A 926 -22.00 16.27 -27.05
C ARG A 926 -21.41 15.21 -26.13
N GLY A 927 -22.16 14.81 -25.13
CA GLY A 927 -21.80 13.75 -24.21
C GLY A 927 -21.54 12.43 -24.95
N ARG A 928 -20.35 11.91 -24.82
CA ARG A 928 -20.08 10.51 -25.12
C ARG A 928 -20.40 9.68 -23.90
N GLY A 929 -21.24 8.68 -24.09
CA GLY A 929 -21.50 7.68 -23.08
C GLY A 929 -20.25 6.89 -22.72
N PRO A 930 -20.20 6.33 -21.52
CA PRO A 930 -19.01 5.68 -20.99
C PRO A 930 -18.67 4.42 -21.77
N MET A 931 -17.42 4.28 -22.22
CA MET A 931 -16.87 2.96 -22.53
C MET A 931 -16.94 2.10 -21.28
N GLY A 932 -17.50 0.91 -21.42
CA GLY A 932 -17.47 -0.09 -20.37
C GLY A 932 -16.04 -0.49 -20.01
N PRO A 933 -15.81 -1.00 -18.82
CA PRO A 933 -14.53 -1.59 -18.48
C PRO A 933 -14.19 -2.68 -19.48
N PRO A 934 -12.89 -2.94 -19.72
CA PRO A 934 -12.50 -4.08 -20.53
C PRO A 934 -13.22 -5.31 -20.01
N PRO A 935 -13.63 -6.25 -20.85
CA PRO A 935 -14.50 -7.34 -20.46
C PRO A 935 -13.84 -8.13 -19.33
N GLY A 936 -14.21 -7.80 -18.11
CA GLY A 936 -14.01 -8.67 -16.98
C GLY A 936 -14.87 -9.89 -17.24
N HIS A 937 -14.21 -11.00 -17.44
CA HIS A 937 -14.86 -12.26 -17.66
C HIS A 937 -15.96 -12.48 -16.62
N ARG A 938 -17.18 -12.56 -17.08
CA ARG A 938 -18.30 -13.05 -16.27
C ARG A 938 -18.04 -14.53 -15.97
N PHE A 939 -18.01 -14.84 -14.72
CA PHE A 939 -18.34 -16.16 -14.20
C PHE A 939 -19.73 -16.14 -13.58
#